data_626d4aa575908b594223b953cd0bff4b
#
_entry.id   626d4aa575908b594223b953cd0bff4b
#
_cell.length_a   1.000
_cell.length_b   1.000
_cell.length_c   1.000
_cell.angle_alpha   90.00
_cell.angle_beta   90.00
_cell.angle_gamma   90.00
#
_symmetry.space_group_name_H-M   'P 1'
#
loop_
_entity.id
_entity.type
_entity.pdbx_description
1 polymer ?
#
loop_
_entity_poly.entity_id
_entity_poly.type
_entity_poly.pdbx_seq_one_letter_code
_entity_poly.pdbx_strand_id
1 'polypeptide(L)'
;YKRQGSHGYDHKAMGITARGAWESVTRHLADLGIDQATEDFTCVGIGDMSGDVFGNGMLLSRHIKLVAAFNHRHVFVDPNPDPEASWQERRRLFNLPRSSWGDYDSSLISEGGGVWDRTLKSIPVSPHMHEALGIDASVNRMTPDDLISAILRAPVDLLWNGGIGTYVRATSETDAQVGDRANDPVRVTAKDVRAKAAGEGGNLGWTQAGRIEYARNGGRINTDFIDNSAGVDTSDHEVNIKILLDAEVAAGRISEQERDELLPAMADDVASLVLRHNHSQNLALANALSSDGPTAGVLEAWMCELEESGHLDRAVDTMPSTTEMNRRMAAGERLASPELCTLLAWTKIALCDAVLATDLPEDPFVADRLVGYFPPLLRERFTERMPTHRLHREIITTEAVNRFVDSQGITAYYRLHLQTGADIAQVIRCQLAARSVFGLGRVETDLTHLGLDAVRTAKIRLALTDLAMHATRWFLNHGGADDIAGTIETYRPGVATLVEKLSERLLGDSADAWQEKVDEVTELGLDRSDAAVVAAYDWSPVLLSIVEISEEGHPLDEVADAYLTLARRVDMIRLTRLVEQLPQDRPTDARVRASLRVDLLRVMSDATRRALVIGTDNVLADGGRIVKSIAANPDLAHCVVMVSDLRSAVGQEVTL
;
A
#
# COMPACT_ATOMS: atom_id res chain seq x y z
N TYR A 1 6.42 27.93 12.76
CA TYR A 1 6.51 29.27 13.34
C TYR A 1 5.22 29.77 14.01
N LYS A 2 4.05 29.19 13.75
CA LYS A 2 2.79 29.58 14.40
C LYS A 2 2.46 28.78 15.68
N ARG A 3 3.31 27.87 16.11
CA ARG A 3 3.08 26.95 17.23
C ARG A 3 3.83 27.29 18.52
N GLN A 4 4.54 28.44 18.57
CA GLN A 4 5.35 28.86 19.74
C GLN A 4 4.53 29.26 20.97
N GLY A 5 3.23 29.09 20.96
CA GLY A 5 2.36 29.39 22.13
C GLY A 5 1.54 28.20 22.63
N SER A 6 1.61 27.04 22.00
CA SER A 6 0.93 25.83 22.48
C SER A 6 1.94 24.67 22.60
N HIS A 7 1.92 23.99 23.75
CA HIS A 7 2.64 22.72 23.86
C HIS A 7 2.14 21.76 22.77
N GLY A 8 3.05 21.19 21.98
CA GLY A 8 2.78 20.30 20.87
C GLY A 8 4.01 19.47 20.53
N TYR A 9 3.92 18.62 19.50
CA TYR A 9 5.05 17.80 19.05
C TYR A 9 6.10 18.65 18.33
N ASP A 10 7.36 18.46 18.68
CA ASP A 10 8.49 19.03 17.94
C ASP A 10 8.82 18.13 16.75
N HIS A 11 8.25 18.42 15.57
CA HIS A 11 8.44 17.67 14.35
C HIS A 11 9.90 17.54 13.95
N LYS A 12 10.72 18.57 14.22
CA LYS A 12 12.16 18.52 13.92
C LYS A 12 12.90 17.58 14.86
N ALA A 13 12.59 17.62 16.16
CA ALA A 13 13.19 16.70 17.12
C ALA A 13 12.78 15.24 16.85
N MET A 14 11.52 15.01 16.45
CA MET A 14 11.03 13.70 16.04
C MET A 14 11.59 13.26 14.68
N GLY A 15 11.99 14.19 13.82
CA GLY A 15 12.38 13.95 12.43
C GLY A 15 11.29 13.30 11.59
N ILE A 16 10.03 13.47 11.98
CA ILE A 16 8.93 12.61 11.53
C ILE A 16 8.65 12.74 10.03
N THR A 17 8.73 13.94 9.47
CA THR A 17 8.53 14.16 8.04
C THR A 17 9.58 13.45 7.20
N ALA A 18 10.85 13.54 7.61
CA ALA A 18 11.95 12.85 6.94
C ALA A 18 11.84 11.32 7.09
N ARG A 19 11.50 10.84 8.29
CA ARG A 19 11.31 9.40 8.55
C ARG A 19 10.19 8.82 7.69
N GLY A 20 9.06 9.55 7.54
CA GLY A 20 7.96 9.14 6.67
C GLY A 20 8.39 9.03 5.21
N ALA A 21 9.06 10.07 4.68
CA ALA A 21 9.57 10.03 3.30
C ALA A 21 10.64 8.94 3.10
N TRP A 22 11.34 8.58 4.18
CA TRP A 22 12.33 7.51 4.14
C TRP A 22 11.72 6.11 3.99
N GLU A 23 10.46 5.90 4.38
CA GLU A 23 9.72 4.66 4.06
C GLU A 23 9.62 4.45 2.54
N SER A 24 9.33 5.52 1.78
CA SER A 24 9.32 5.48 0.32
C SER A 24 10.72 5.25 -0.26
N VAL A 25 11.73 5.95 0.26
CA VAL A 25 13.14 5.78 -0.17
C VAL A 25 13.62 4.34 0.06
N THR A 26 13.36 3.79 1.25
CA THR A 26 13.71 2.40 1.57
C THR A 26 13.08 1.43 0.56
N ARG A 27 11.82 1.64 0.22
CA ARG A 27 11.12 0.83 -0.77
C ARG A 27 11.72 0.99 -2.16
N HIS A 28 11.98 2.23 -2.60
CA HIS A 28 12.56 2.49 -3.92
C HIS A 28 13.96 1.89 -4.08
N LEU A 29 14.80 1.98 -3.04
CA LEU A 29 16.14 1.38 -3.05
C LEU A 29 16.07 -0.15 -3.03
N ALA A 30 15.15 -0.74 -2.26
CA ALA A 30 14.93 -2.18 -2.25
C ALA A 30 14.48 -2.71 -3.64
N ASP A 31 13.62 -1.98 -4.34
CA ASP A 31 13.22 -2.31 -5.72
C ASP A 31 14.38 -2.20 -6.74
N LEU A 32 15.45 -1.46 -6.39
CA LEU A 32 16.71 -1.38 -7.13
C LEU A 32 17.75 -2.41 -6.68
N GLY A 33 17.41 -3.24 -5.70
CA GLY A 33 18.31 -4.24 -5.14
C GLY A 33 19.34 -3.68 -4.16
N ILE A 34 19.09 -2.50 -3.57
CA ILE A 34 19.98 -1.83 -2.60
C ILE A 34 19.35 -1.88 -1.22
N ASP A 35 20.05 -2.50 -0.26
CA ASP A 35 19.69 -2.42 1.15
C ASP A 35 20.35 -1.19 1.78
N GLN A 36 19.58 -0.14 2.00
CA GLN A 36 20.03 1.12 2.56
C GLN A 36 20.57 1.02 4.01
N ALA A 37 20.34 -0.09 4.69
CA ALA A 37 20.84 -0.32 6.05
C ALA A 37 22.25 -0.92 6.08
N THR A 38 22.69 -1.57 4.99
CA THR A 38 23.93 -2.33 4.94
C THR A 38 24.82 -2.03 3.73
N GLU A 39 24.29 -1.35 2.70
CA GLU A 39 25.00 -1.10 1.45
C GLU A 39 25.13 0.39 1.16
N ASP A 40 26.33 0.81 0.72
CA ASP A 40 26.61 2.18 0.35
C ASP A 40 25.86 2.56 -0.95
N PHE A 41 25.26 3.75 -0.94
CA PHE A 41 24.57 4.31 -2.10
C PHE A 41 24.85 5.81 -2.26
N THR A 42 24.88 6.27 -3.49
CA THR A 42 25.15 7.66 -3.84
C THR A 42 23.90 8.52 -3.74
N CYS A 43 24.07 9.73 -3.20
CA CYS A 43 22.97 10.68 -3.00
C CYS A 43 23.37 12.08 -3.40
N VAL A 44 22.43 12.80 -4.03
CA VAL A 44 22.45 14.26 -4.13
C VAL A 44 21.23 14.83 -3.43
N GLY A 45 21.34 16.04 -2.88
CA GLY A 45 20.25 16.57 -2.09
C GLY A 45 20.00 18.07 -2.22
N ILE A 46 18.74 18.44 -1.96
CA ILE A 46 18.23 19.81 -1.96
C ILE A 46 17.97 20.22 -0.52
N GLY A 47 18.81 21.09 0.04
CA GLY A 47 18.72 21.56 1.41
C GLY A 47 20.07 21.65 2.12
N ASP A 48 20.04 21.78 3.44
CA ASP A 48 21.21 21.75 4.33
C ASP A 48 20.90 21.08 5.67
N MET A 49 21.95 20.79 6.44
CA MET A 49 21.85 20.06 7.71
C MET A 49 21.11 20.84 8.81
N SER A 50 20.92 22.16 8.68
CA SER A 50 20.12 22.95 9.64
C SER A 50 18.61 22.81 9.40
N GLY A 51 18.21 22.39 8.21
CA GLY A 51 16.82 22.16 7.83
C GLY A 51 16.27 20.89 8.49
N ASP A 52 15.00 20.91 8.87
CA ASP A 52 14.33 19.74 9.48
C ASP A 52 14.38 18.51 8.56
N VAL A 53 13.79 18.63 7.39
CA VAL A 53 13.60 17.50 6.48
C VAL A 53 14.91 17.00 5.88
N PHE A 54 15.78 17.92 5.46
CA PHE A 54 17.08 17.54 4.91
C PHE A 54 17.99 16.95 5.97
N GLY A 55 18.14 17.66 7.11
CA GLY A 55 19.06 17.26 8.17
C GLY A 55 18.70 15.92 8.78
N ASN A 56 17.43 15.71 9.12
CA ASN A 56 16.96 14.41 9.62
C ASN A 56 17.13 13.31 8.55
N GLY A 57 16.72 13.55 7.30
CA GLY A 57 16.82 12.55 6.23
C GLY A 57 18.24 12.07 5.96
N MET A 58 19.19 13.00 5.94
CA MET A 58 20.60 12.68 5.68
C MET A 58 21.34 12.00 6.87
N LEU A 59 20.61 11.75 7.97
CA LEU A 59 21.13 11.01 9.13
C LEU A 59 20.49 9.61 9.27
N LEU A 60 19.49 9.27 8.47
CA LEU A 60 18.74 8.00 8.61
C LEU A 60 19.54 6.78 8.18
N SER A 61 20.54 6.92 7.30
CA SER A 61 21.48 5.85 6.98
C SER A 61 22.93 6.31 7.06
N ARG A 62 23.79 5.46 7.59
CA ARG A 62 25.25 5.66 7.61
C ARG A 62 25.90 5.36 6.26
N HIS A 63 25.17 4.71 5.36
CA HIS A 63 25.62 4.26 4.05
C HIS A 63 25.39 5.33 2.94
N ILE A 64 24.90 6.52 3.31
CA ILE A 64 24.73 7.62 2.36
C ILE A 64 26.09 8.21 1.96
N LYS A 65 26.49 8.03 0.71
CA LYS A 65 27.56 8.76 0.04
C LYS A 65 26.98 10.05 -0.54
N LEU A 66 26.97 11.13 0.25
CA LEU A 66 26.43 12.42 -0.17
C LEU A 66 27.40 13.11 -1.13
N VAL A 67 27.19 12.89 -2.43
CA VAL A 67 28.07 13.40 -3.51
C VAL A 67 27.93 14.91 -3.70
N ALA A 68 26.72 15.45 -3.56
CA ALA A 68 26.51 16.88 -3.63
C ALA A 68 25.21 17.31 -2.94
N ALA A 69 25.17 18.55 -2.51
CA ALA A 69 23.96 19.20 -2.02
C ALA A 69 24.02 20.71 -2.25
N PHE A 70 22.84 21.35 -2.23
CA PHE A 70 22.78 22.80 -2.32
C PHE A 70 21.62 23.37 -1.50
N ASN A 71 21.80 24.61 -1.08
CA ASN A 71 20.75 25.41 -0.45
C ASN A 71 20.69 26.80 -1.09
N HIS A 72 20.03 27.75 -0.43
CA HIS A 72 19.91 29.13 -0.91
C HIS A 72 21.25 29.94 -0.87
N ARG A 73 22.29 29.42 -0.21
CA ARG A 73 23.59 30.10 0.00
C ARG A 73 24.75 29.40 -0.67
N HIS A 74 24.81 28.09 -0.59
CA HIS A 74 26.00 27.34 -0.94
C HIS A 74 25.69 26.16 -1.87
N VAL A 75 26.72 25.77 -2.61
CA VAL A 75 26.79 24.49 -3.32
C VAL A 75 27.92 23.68 -2.70
N PHE A 76 27.59 22.49 -2.24
CA PHE A 76 28.51 21.50 -1.67
C PHE A 76 28.71 20.38 -2.68
N VAL A 77 29.95 19.97 -2.92
CA VAL A 77 30.27 18.78 -3.72
C VAL A 77 31.42 18.02 -3.04
N ASP A 78 31.22 16.72 -2.87
CA ASP A 78 32.22 15.76 -2.46
C ASP A 78 32.17 14.59 -3.44
N PRO A 79 33.04 14.52 -4.45
CA PRO A 79 32.95 13.56 -5.53
C PRO A 79 33.03 12.09 -5.10
N ASN A 80 33.72 11.78 -4.01
CA ASN A 80 33.86 10.44 -3.50
C ASN A 80 33.90 10.43 -1.96
N PRO A 81 32.76 10.72 -1.32
CA PRO A 81 32.69 10.82 0.14
C PRO A 81 32.95 9.47 0.80
N ASP A 82 33.69 9.48 1.92
CA ASP A 82 33.68 8.38 2.87
C ASP A 82 32.33 8.41 3.62
N PRO A 83 31.52 7.36 3.57
CA PRO A 83 30.16 7.42 4.09
C PRO A 83 30.12 7.65 5.62
N GLU A 84 31.02 7.01 6.39
CA GLU A 84 31.04 7.17 7.85
C GLU A 84 31.59 8.56 8.27
N ALA A 85 32.69 9.02 7.70
CA ALA A 85 33.24 10.34 7.99
C ALA A 85 32.24 11.44 7.60
N SER A 86 31.62 11.32 6.43
CA SER A 86 30.56 12.22 5.96
C SER A 86 29.33 12.19 6.87
N TRP A 87 28.91 11.01 7.39
CA TRP A 87 27.81 10.90 8.34
C TRP A 87 28.12 11.59 9.67
N GLN A 88 29.32 11.41 10.21
CA GLN A 88 29.73 12.06 11.46
C GLN A 88 29.75 13.60 11.30
N GLU A 89 30.23 14.09 10.18
CA GLU A 89 30.26 15.53 9.89
C GLU A 89 28.85 16.09 9.68
N ARG A 90 27.97 15.39 8.96
CA ARG A 90 26.56 15.76 8.84
C ARG A 90 25.89 15.81 10.21
N ARG A 91 26.16 14.86 11.08
CA ARG A 91 25.65 14.84 12.47
C ARG A 91 26.15 16.03 13.27
N ARG A 92 27.45 16.40 13.12
CA ARG A 92 28.00 17.59 13.76
C ARG A 92 27.30 18.86 13.30
N LEU A 93 27.11 19.03 12.00
CA LEU A 93 26.39 20.17 11.43
C LEU A 93 24.91 20.21 11.86
N PHE A 94 24.25 19.08 11.93
CA PHE A 94 22.85 19.00 12.40
C PHE A 94 22.69 19.53 13.82
N ASN A 95 23.64 19.22 14.70
CA ASN A 95 23.65 19.67 16.09
C ASN A 95 24.19 21.09 16.28
N LEU A 96 24.83 21.66 15.27
CA LEU A 96 25.37 23.01 15.32
C LEU A 96 24.25 24.02 15.01
N PRO A 97 23.91 24.93 15.97
CA PRO A 97 22.85 25.91 15.74
C PRO A 97 23.14 26.80 14.51
N ARG A 98 22.15 26.88 13.59
CA ARG A 98 22.23 27.70 12.36
C ARG A 98 23.40 27.34 11.45
N SER A 99 23.79 26.08 11.42
CA SER A 99 24.83 25.57 10.50
C SER A 99 24.48 25.80 9.04
N SER A 100 25.47 25.78 8.21
CA SER A 100 25.36 25.83 6.74
C SER A 100 26.44 24.95 6.12
N TRP A 101 26.40 24.73 4.81
CA TRP A 101 27.47 24.00 4.12
C TRP A 101 28.86 24.67 4.27
N GLY A 102 28.92 26.00 4.50
CA GLY A 102 30.16 26.71 4.77
C GLY A 102 30.84 26.30 6.08
N ASP A 103 30.16 25.63 6.99
CA ASP A 103 30.68 25.12 8.27
C ASP A 103 31.19 23.67 8.16
N TYR A 104 31.08 23.05 6.99
CA TYR A 104 31.58 21.69 6.73
C TYR A 104 33.11 21.67 6.79
N ASP A 105 33.71 20.69 7.48
CA ASP A 105 35.16 20.54 7.55
C ASP A 105 35.71 20.16 6.16
N SER A 106 36.38 21.13 5.52
CA SER A 106 36.92 20.95 4.18
C SER A 106 38.00 19.87 4.07
N SER A 107 38.62 19.48 5.18
CA SER A 107 39.57 18.38 5.19
C SER A 107 38.97 17.00 5.01
N LEU A 108 37.66 16.87 5.21
CA LEU A 108 36.90 15.63 5.03
C LEU A 108 36.36 15.50 3.60
N ILE A 109 36.40 16.57 2.80
CA ILE A 109 35.95 16.55 1.41
C ILE A 109 37.02 15.87 0.55
N SER A 110 36.62 14.93 -0.29
CA SER A 110 37.52 14.22 -1.19
C SER A 110 38.13 15.15 -2.26
N GLU A 111 39.21 14.69 -2.89
CA GLU A 111 39.94 15.48 -3.89
C GLU A 111 39.03 15.97 -5.01
N GLY A 112 39.13 17.25 -5.32
CA GLY A 112 38.37 17.90 -6.37
C GLY A 112 37.00 18.43 -5.98
N GLY A 113 36.56 18.15 -4.72
CA GLY A 113 35.34 18.70 -4.14
C GLY A 113 35.55 20.05 -3.44
N GLY A 114 34.48 20.55 -2.83
CA GLY A 114 34.50 21.81 -2.06
C GLY A 114 33.11 22.37 -1.75
N VAL A 115 33.14 23.53 -1.09
CA VAL A 115 31.94 24.34 -0.81
C VAL A 115 32.11 25.72 -1.43
N TRP A 116 31.09 26.13 -2.16
CA TRP A 116 31.11 27.43 -2.86
C TRP A 116 29.88 28.26 -2.56
N ASP A 117 30.09 29.58 -2.40
CA ASP A 117 28.99 30.53 -2.25
C ASP A 117 28.28 30.72 -3.60
N ARG A 118 26.96 30.78 -3.61
CA ARG A 118 26.15 30.99 -4.82
C ARG A 118 26.30 32.38 -5.45
N THR A 119 26.92 33.33 -4.74
CA THR A 119 27.21 34.64 -5.28
C THR A 119 28.47 34.68 -6.17
N LEU A 120 29.23 33.60 -6.23
CA LEU A 120 30.40 33.48 -7.08
C LEU A 120 30.00 33.54 -8.57
N LYS A 121 30.84 34.21 -9.38
CA LYS A 121 30.61 34.25 -10.82
C LYS A 121 30.89 32.92 -11.52
N SER A 122 31.76 32.09 -10.94
CA SER A 122 32.21 30.86 -11.58
C SER A 122 32.91 29.96 -10.59
N ILE A 123 32.60 28.68 -10.65
CA ILE A 123 33.17 27.58 -9.85
C ILE A 123 34.05 26.73 -10.76
N PRO A 124 35.28 26.35 -10.37
CA PRO A 124 36.10 25.42 -11.13
C PRO A 124 35.48 24.01 -11.07
N VAL A 125 35.48 23.29 -12.19
CA VAL A 125 35.02 21.91 -12.28
C VAL A 125 36.25 21.00 -12.37
N SER A 126 36.41 20.11 -11.39
CA SER A 126 37.51 19.15 -11.35
C SER A 126 37.23 17.90 -12.19
N PRO A 127 38.26 17.12 -12.57
CA PRO A 127 38.05 15.81 -13.20
C PRO A 127 37.17 14.86 -12.36
N HIS A 128 37.29 14.87 -11.03
CA HIS A 128 36.47 14.08 -10.15
C HIS A 128 35.00 14.51 -10.15
N MET A 129 34.73 15.82 -10.27
CA MET A 129 33.36 16.33 -10.43
C MET A 129 32.77 15.93 -11.79
N HIS A 130 33.56 15.86 -12.87
CA HIS A 130 33.08 15.37 -14.16
C HIS A 130 32.54 13.97 -14.04
N GLU A 131 33.27 13.07 -13.36
CA GLU A 131 32.87 11.69 -13.17
C GLU A 131 31.65 11.57 -12.24
N ALA A 132 31.72 12.17 -11.06
CA ALA A 132 30.67 12.03 -10.04
C ALA A 132 29.32 12.66 -10.45
N LEU A 133 29.34 13.80 -11.13
CA LEU A 133 28.12 14.51 -11.55
C LEU A 133 27.75 14.25 -13.02
N GLY A 134 28.61 13.52 -13.76
CA GLY A 134 28.42 13.25 -15.18
C GLY A 134 28.43 14.52 -16.04
N ILE A 135 29.32 15.46 -15.72
CA ILE A 135 29.56 16.70 -16.45
C ILE A 135 30.50 16.40 -17.62
N ASP A 136 30.30 17.05 -18.77
CA ASP A 136 31.17 16.89 -19.93
C ASP A 136 32.64 17.32 -19.61
N ALA A 137 33.60 16.48 -19.99
CA ALA A 137 35.01 16.70 -19.67
C ALA A 137 35.64 17.99 -20.24
N SER A 138 34.98 18.62 -21.22
CA SER A 138 35.39 19.91 -21.78
C SER A 138 35.03 21.12 -20.90
N VAL A 139 34.14 20.91 -19.92
CA VAL A 139 33.64 21.99 -19.05
C VAL A 139 34.59 22.20 -17.87
N ASN A 140 35.41 23.23 -17.89
CA ASN A 140 36.39 23.52 -16.83
C ASN A 140 35.83 24.44 -15.73
N ARG A 141 34.76 25.17 -16.00
CA ARG A 141 34.11 26.10 -15.04
C ARG A 141 32.62 26.20 -15.32
N MET A 142 31.84 26.40 -14.28
CA MET A 142 30.38 26.60 -14.36
C MET A 142 29.95 27.77 -13.47
N THR A 143 28.81 28.37 -13.75
CA THR A 143 28.15 29.23 -12.76
C THR A 143 27.58 28.39 -11.63
N PRO A 144 27.31 28.94 -10.43
CA PRO A 144 26.65 28.20 -9.38
C PRO A 144 25.29 27.58 -9.80
N ASP A 145 24.51 28.30 -10.61
CA ASP A 145 23.21 27.82 -11.09
C ASP A 145 23.37 26.68 -12.09
N ASP A 146 24.34 26.74 -13.01
CA ASP A 146 24.65 25.62 -13.91
C ASP A 146 25.13 24.39 -13.14
N LEU A 147 25.92 24.57 -12.07
CA LEU A 147 26.38 23.48 -11.23
C LEU A 147 25.21 22.84 -10.46
N ILE A 148 24.28 23.63 -9.92
CA ILE A 148 23.05 23.12 -9.30
C ILE A 148 22.24 22.29 -10.31
N SER A 149 22.08 22.80 -11.54
CA SER A 149 21.42 22.06 -12.61
C SER A 149 22.14 20.74 -12.95
N ALA A 150 23.49 20.71 -12.88
CA ALA A 150 24.28 19.50 -13.06
C ALA A 150 24.09 18.51 -11.89
N ILE A 151 24.01 18.99 -10.65
CA ILE A 151 23.72 18.20 -9.46
C ILE A 151 22.35 17.51 -9.57
N LEU A 152 21.32 18.25 -10.01
CA LEU A 152 19.98 17.69 -10.22
C LEU A 152 19.94 16.61 -11.33
N ARG A 153 20.91 16.64 -12.25
CA ARG A 153 21.07 15.64 -13.33
C ARG A 153 22.11 14.57 -13.02
N ALA A 154 22.69 14.55 -11.83
CA ALA A 154 23.76 13.62 -11.49
C ALA A 154 23.30 12.16 -11.56
N PRO A 155 24.15 11.22 -12.06
CA PRO A 155 23.83 9.81 -12.18
C PRO A 155 24.05 9.09 -10.83
N VAL A 156 23.18 9.34 -9.87
CA VAL A 156 23.24 8.82 -8.50
C VAL A 156 22.10 7.85 -8.21
N ASP A 157 22.17 7.16 -7.07
CA ASP A 157 21.11 6.25 -6.66
C ASP A 157 19.88 6.99 -6.13
N LEU A 158 20.08 8.09 -5.37
CA LEU A 158 19.02 8.86 -4.74
C LEU A 158 19.16 10.38 -5.00
N LEU A 159 18.06 11.03 -5.39
CA LEU A 159 17.86 12.46 -5.28
C LEU A 159 16.93 12.74 -4.09
N TRP A 160 17.46 13.39 -3.05
CA TRP A 160 16.69 13.73 -1.84
C TRP A 160 16.22 15.17 -1.85
N ASN A 161 14.89 15.39 -1.90
CA ASN A 161 14.31 16.71 -1.75
C ASN A 161 13.97 17.00 -0.29
N GLY A 162 14.84 17.73 0.39
CA GLY A 162 14.63 18.22 1.76
C GLY A 162 14.46 19.73 1.88
N GLY A 163 14.34 20.44 0.76
CA GLY A 163 14.24 21.89 0.68
C GLY A 163 12.95 22.39 0.01
N ILE A 164 12.74 23.71 0.05
CA ILE A 164 11.59 24.37 -0.57
C ILE A 164 11.95 24.77 -2.01
N GLY A 165 11.00 24.63 -2.93
CA GLY A 165 11.10 25.05 -4.32
C GLY A 165 10.79 23.92 -5.29
N THR A 166 10.42 24.26 -6.53
CA THR A 166 10.13 23.30 -7.61
C THR A 166 11.31 23.25 -8.58
N TYR A 167 12.07 22.18 -8.50
CA TYR A 167 13.34 22.00 -9.20
C TYR A 167 13.24 21.13 -10.45
N VAL A 168 12.19 20.32 -10.57
CA VAL A 168 12.00 19.43 -11.72
C VAL A 168 10.58 19.58 -12.27
N ARG A 169 10.50 19.76 -13.61
CA ARG A 169 9.23 19.82 -14.34
C ARG A 169 9.20 18.82 -15.49
N ALA A 170 8.04 18.58 -16.05
CA ALA A 170 7.96 17.78 -17.28
C ALA A 170 8.55 18.55 -18.48
N THR A 171 8.98 17.81 -19.50
CA THR A 171 9.42 18.38 -20.77
C THR A 171 8.30 19.17 -21.48
N SER A 172 7.05 18.78 -21.27
CA SER A 172 5.86 19.45 -21.83
C SER A 172 5.49 20.76 -21.13
N GLU A 173 6.04 21.04 -19.95
CA GLU A 173 5.76 22.25 -19.18
C GLU A 173 6.80 23.33 -19.45
N THR A 174 6.40 24.60 -19.30
CA THR A 174 7.29 25.77 -19.30
C THR A 174 7.52 26.25 -17.86
N ASP A 175 8.64 26.96 -17.62
CA ASP A 175 8.93 27.53 -16.30
C ASP A 175 7.84 28.51 -15.83
N ALA A 176 7.20 29.21 -16.76
CA ALA A 176 6.08 30.11 -16.46
C ALA A 176 4.85 29.36 -15.92
N GLN A 177 4.59 28.13 -16.39
CA GLN A 177 3.50 27.28 -15.89
C GLN A 177 3.79 26.72 -14.49
N VAL A 178 5.05 26.45 -14.17
CA VAL A 178 5.46 26.00 -12.82
C VAL A 178 5.22 27.08 -11.78
N GLY A 179 5.44 28.35 -12.12
CA GLY A 179 5.11 29.49 -11.25
C GLY A 179 6.13 29.79 -10.15
N ASP A 180 7.20 29.02 -10.01
CA ASP A 180 8.28 29.21 -9.02
C ASP A 180 9.48 29.89 -9.70
N ARG A 181 9.38 31.22 -9.90
CA ARG A 181 10.39 32.03 -10.61
C ARG A 181 11.77 32.04 -9.97
N ALA A 182 11.83 31.82 -8.64
CA ALA A 182 13.10 31.86 -7.93
C ALA A 182 14.04 30.73 -8.35
N ASN A 183 13.48 29.60 -8.79
CA ASN A 183 14.22 28.41 -9.18
C ASN A 183 14.29 28.20 -10.72
N ASP A 184 13.71 29.09 -11.54
CA ASP A 184 13.81 28.99 -13.00
C ASP A 184 15.25 28.79 -13.52
N PRO A 185 16.28 29.49 -13.00
CA PRO A 185 17.65 29.35 -13.50
C PRO A 185 18.27 27.96 -13.25
N VAL A 186 17.78 27.21 -12.26
CA VAL A 186 18.36 25.95 -11.85
C VAL A 186 17.48 24.76 -12.21
N ARG A 187 16.20 25.01 -12.58
CA ARG A 187 15.22 23.96 -12.85
C ARG A 187 15.60 23.11 -14.05
N VAL A 188 15.41 21.80 -13.91
CA VAL A 188 15.67 20.80 -14.95
C VAL A 188 14.39 20.13 -15.43
N THR A 189 14.44 19.44 -16.57
CA THR A 189 13.34 18.59 -17.01
C THR A 189 13.47 17.19 -16.42
N ALA A 190 12.36 16.54 -16.16
CA ALA A 190 12.31 15.17 -15.60
C ALA A 190 13.07 14.16 -16.49
N LYS A 191 13.06 14.38 -17.82
CA LYS A 191 13.79 13.56 -18.78
C LYS A 191 15.31 13.61 -18.56
N ASP A 192 15.83 14.71 -18.05
CA ASP A 192 17.27 14.91 -17.86
C ASP A 192 17.76 14.39 -16.50
N VAL A 193 16.85 14.07 -15.57
CA VAL A 193 17.22 13.51 -14.26
C VAL A 193 17.69 12.06 -14.41
N ARG A 194 18.90 11.79 -13.96
CA ARG A 194 19.56 10.47 -14.07
C ARG A 194 19.65 9.73 -12.74
N ALA A 195 19.23 10.34 -11.64
CA ALA A 195 19.06 9.63 -10.37
C ALA A 195 18.12 8.44 -10.57
N LYS A 196 18.39 7.31 -9.90
CA LYS A 196 17.57 6.09 -10.04
C LYS A 196 16.27 6.18 -9.24
N ALA A 197 16.33 6.83 -8.08
CA ALA A 197 15.19 7.09 -7.19
C ALA A 197 15.17 8.56 -6.75
N ALA A 198 13.99 9.05 -6.41
CA ALA A 198 13.78 10.35 -5.78
C ALA A 198 12.90 10.19 -4.54
N GLY A 199 13.25 10.89 -3.44
CA GLY A 199 12.47 10.97 -2.21
C GLY A 199 12.09 12.41 -1.91
N GLU A 200 10.81 12.68 -1.63
CA GLU A 200 10.30 14.03 -1.43
C GLU A 200 9.84 14.26 0.02
N GLY A 201 10.79 14.55 0.90
CA GLY A 201 10.44 15.03 2.23
C GLY A 201 9.89 16.47 2.23
N GLY A 202 10.33 17.31 1.30
CA GLY A 202 9.80 18.65 1.06
C GLY A 202 8.66 18.63 0.04
N ASN A 203 7.72 19.59 0.18
CA ASN A 203 6.59 19.70 -0.74
C ASN A 203 6.99 20.38 -2.05
N LEU A 204 6.33 19.96 -3.14
CA LEU A 204 6.39 20.59 -4.45
C LEU A 204 7.81 20.68 -5.07
N GLY A 205 8.70 19.72 -4.75
CA GLY A 205 10.03 19.64 -5.37
C GLY A 205 9.99 19.38 -6.87
N TRP A 206 8.94 18.69 -7.29
CA TRP A 206 8.63 18.32 -8.66
C TRP A 206 7.22 18.79 -9.03
N THR A 207 6.97 19.06 -10.31
CA THR A 207 5.59 19.12 -10.81
C THR A 207 5.01 17.72 -10.90
N GLN A 208 3.69 17.58 -10.82
CA GLN A 208 3.04 16.27 -10.94
C GLN A 208 3.33 15.64 -12.31
N ALA A 209 3.27 16.42 -13.38
CA ALA A 209 3.65 15.95 -14.71
C ALA A 209 5.13 15.54 -14.79
N GLY A 210 6.02 16.25 -14.08
CA GLY A 210 7.44 15.89 -13.97
C GLY A 210 7.66 14.55 -13.27
N ARG A 211 6.95 14.28 -12.16
CA ARG A 211 6.97 12.97 -11.48
C ARG A 211 6.54 11.84 -12.41
N ILE A 212 5.43 12.04 -13.13
CA ILE A 212 4.90 11.06 -14.08
C ILE A 212 5.89 10.79 -15.21
N GLU A 213 6.47 11.86 -15.80
CA GLU A 213 7.47 11.71 -16.87
C GLU A 213 8.70 10.94 -16.37
N TYR A 214 9.22 11.28 -15.19
CA TYR A 214 10.37 10.59 -14.60
C TYR A 214 10.07 9.12 -14.30
N ALA A 215 8.93 8.83 -13.71
CA ALA A 215 8.53 7.45 -13.41
C ALA A 215 8.35 6.61 -14.69
N ARG A 216 7.76 7.17 -15.74
CA ARG A 216 7.60 6.50 -17.04
C ARG A 216 8.92 6.26 -17.76
N ASN A 217 9.94 7.05 -17.46
CA ASN A 217 11.32 6.86 -17.96
C ASN A 217 12.13 5.86 -17.10
N GLY A 218 11.50 5.21 -16.12
CA GLY A 218 12.12 4.16 -15.29
C GLY A 218 12.64 4.63 -13.93
N GLY A 219 12.50 5.91 -13.60
CA GLY A 219 12.82 6.45 -12.28
C GLY A 219 11.83 5.98 -11.21
N ARG A 220 12.27 5.87 -9.96
CA ARG A 220 11.43 5.50 -8.81
C ARG A 220 11.06 6.76 -8.02
N ILE A 221 9.78 7.09 -7.99
CA ILE A 221 9.24 8.26 -7.29
C ILE A 221 7.75 8.04 -7.00
N ASN A 222 7.31 8.52 -5.85
CA ASN A 222 5.88 8.68 -5.52
C ASN A 222 5.46 10.14 -5.74
N THR A 223 4.50 10.62 -4.93
CA THR A 223 4.19 12.04 -4.78
C THR A 223 4.66 12.52 -3.41
N ASP A 224 4.90 13.83 -3.29
CA ASP A 224 5.29 14.44 -2.01
C ASP A 224 4.27 14.17 -0.89
N PHE A 225 2.96 14.21 -1.19
CA PHE A 225 1.91 13.98 -0.18
C PHE A 225 1.84 12.52 0.31
N ILE A 226 2.40 11.56 -0.42
CA ILE A 226 2.62 10.20 0.08
C ILE A 226 3.90 10.14 0.92
N ASP A 227 5.00 10.65 0.38
CA ASP A 227 6.30 10.58 1.03
C ASP A 227 6.28 11.29 2.39
N ASN A 228 5.84 12.53 2.43
CA ASN A 228 5.88 13.35 3.65
C ASN A 228 4.61 13.30 4.50
N SER A 229 3.68 12.40 4.24
CA SER A 229 2.38 12.30 4.93
C SER A 229 2.50 12.18 6.46
N ALA A 230 3.57 11.55 6.97
CA ALA A 230 3.78 11.41 8.42
C ALA A 230 3.86 12.76 9.17
N GLY A 231 4.35 13.82 8.50
CA GLY A 231 4.37 15.16 9.07
C GLY A 231 2.96 15.73 9.32
N VAL A 232 2.06 15.54 8.35
CA VAL A 232 0.65 15.99 8.46
C VAL A 232 -0.11 15.09 9.43
N ASP A 233 0.02 13.78 9.31
CA ASP A 233 -0.63 12.78 10.17
C ASP A 233 -0.26 12.95 11.65
N THR A 234 1.01 13.29 11.95
CA THR A 234 1.42 13.68 13.30
C THR A 234 0.63 14.89 13.81
N SER A 235 0.36 15.87 12.95
CA SER A 235 -0.44 17.03 13.31
C SER A 235 -1.88 16.67 13.57
N ASP A 236 -2.46 15.75 12.82
CA ASP A 236 -3.83 15.27 13.01
C ASP A 236 -3.95 14.48 14.32
N HIS A 237 -3.00 13.59 14.63
CA HIS A 237 -2.91 12.92 15.92
C HIS A 237 -2.77 13.92 17.06
N GLU A 238 -1.91 14.93 16.92
CA GLU A 238 -1.73 15.98 17.94
C GLU A 238 -3.04 16.71 18.24
N VAL A 239 -3.79 17.12 17.21
CA VAL A 239 -5.06 17.81 17.36
C VAL A 239 -6.09 16.92 18.05
N ASN A 240 -6.23 15.67 17.63
CA ASN A 240 -7.20 14.74 18.20
C ASN A 240 -6.85 14.36 19.66
N ILE A 241 -5.57 14.17 19.97
CA ILE A 241 -5.11 13.96 21.36
C ILE A 241 -5.43 15.17 22.23
N LYS A 242 -5.19 16.39 21.73
CA LYS A 242 -5.52 17.62 22.46
C LYS A 242 -7.02 17.78 22.68
N ILE A 243 -7.86 17.48 21.70
CA ILE A 243 -9.33 17.50 21.88
C ILE A 243 -9.76 16.59 23.03
N LEU A 244 -9.20 15.37 23.12
CA LEU A 244 -9.48 14.44 24.20
C LEU A 244 -9.00 15.00 25.54
N LEU A 245 -7.73 15.41 25.63
CA LEU A 245 -7.13 15.89 26.88
C LEU A 245 -7.73 17.22 27.37
N ASP A 246 -8.06 18.14 26.46
CA ASP A 246 -8.69 19.41 26.82
C ASP A 246 -10.11 19.20 27.39
N ALA A 247 -10.83 18.19 26.91
CA ALA A 247 -12.10 17.78 27.51
C ALA A 247 -11.92 17.26 28.97
N GLU A 248 -10.82 16.55 29.23
CA GLU A 248 -10.49 16.05 30.58
C GLU A 248 -10.05 17.18 31.51
N VAL A 249 -9.30 18.16 30.99
CA VAL A 249 -8.94 19.38 31.75
C VAL A 249 -10.21 20.20 32.09
N ALA A 250 -11.06 20.44 31.10
CA ALA A 250 -12.32 21.17 31.30
C ALA A 250 -13.25 20.51 32.34
N ALA A 251 -13.20 19.19 32.44
CA ALA A 251 -13.95 18.42 33.42
C ALA A 251 -13.25 18.34 34.81
N GLY A 252 -12.05 18.92 34.95
CA GLY A 252 -11.28 18.92 36.19
C GLY A 252 -10.69 17.55 36.58
N ARG A 253 -10.57 16.62 35.63
CA ARG A 253 -10.01 15.28 35.88
C ARG A 253 -8.50 15.22 35.76
N ILE A 254 -7.90 16.11 34.97
CA ILE A 254 -6.46 16.36 34.91
C ILE A 254 -6.19 17.86 34.95
N SER A 255 -4.97 18.27 35.30
CA SER A 255 -4.53 19.66 35.22
C SER A 255 -3.95 20.00 33.83
N GLU A 256 -3.87 21.30 33.50
CA GLU A 256 -3.15 21.77 32.30
C GLU A 256 -1.68 21.33 32.30
N GLN A 257 -1.04 21.39 33.49
CA GLN A 257 0.34 20.93 33.63
C GLN A 257 0.48 19.45 33.29
N GLU A 258 -0.42 18.61 33.77
CA GLU A 258 -0.41 17.16 33.48
C GLU A 258 -0.64 16.88 31.98
N ARG A 259 -1.57 17.62 31.34
CA ARG A 259 -1.74 17.55 29.88
C ARG A 259 -0.44 17.86 29.15
N ASP A 260 0.24 18.94 29.55
CA ASP A 260 1.48 19.39 28.91
C ASP A 260 2.66 18.42 29.11
N GLU A 261 2.64 17.65 30.20
CA GLU A 261 3.60 16.56 30.45
C GLU A 261 3.28 15.30 29.66
N LEU A 262 1.99 14.98 29.45
CA LEU A 262 1.56 13.81 28.69
C LEU A 262 1.92 13.90 27.19
N LEU A 263 1.78 15.08 26.58
CA LEU A 263 2.03 15.25 25.14
C LEU A 263 3.43 14.79 24.70
N PRO A 264 4.53 15.31 25.27
CA PRO A 264 5.86 14.86 24.87
C PRO A 264 6.16 13.40 25.24
N ALA A 265 5.53 12.88 26.31
CA ALA A 265 5.70 11.48 26.72
C ALA A 265 5.18 10.47 25.70
N MET A 266 4.29 10.88 24.79
CA MET A 266 3.70 10.03 23.74
C MET A 266 4.32 10.22 22.36
N ALA A 267 5.37 11.04 22.22
CA ALA A 267 5.93 11.40 20.91
C ALA A 267 6.38 10.19 20.08
N ASP A 268 7.05 9.23 20.71
CA ASP A 268 7.52 8.01 20.03
C ASP A 268 6.37 7.08 19.65
N ASP A 269 5.33 6.99 20.49
CA ASP A 269 4.15 6.19 20.17
C ASP A 269 3.39 6.78 18.96
N VAL A 270 3.20 8.11 18.95
CA VAL A 270 2.60 8.80 17.78
C VAL A 270 3.45 8.61 16.55
N ALA A 271 4.79 8.74 16.65
CA ALA A 271 5.68 8.49 15.53
C ALA A 271 5.49 7.06 14.97
N SER A 272 5.39 6.08 15.85
CA SER A 272 5.17 4.67 15.44
C SER A 272 3.82 4.45 14.76
N LEU A 273 2.76 5.16 15.18
CA LEU A 273 1.44 5.11 14.55
C LEU A 273 1.49 5.67 13.13
N VAL A 274 1.99 6.89 12.96
CA VAL A 274 1.98 7.57 11.66
C VAL A 274 2.93 6.94 10.64
N LEU A 275 4.09 6.41 11.08
CA LEU A 275 5.01 5.69 10.20
C LEU A 275 4.41 4.39 9.66
N ARG A 276 3.57 3.70 10.44
CA ARG A 276 2.81 2.54 9.92
C ARG A 276 1.88 2.93 8.78
N HIS A 277 1.26 4.11 8.83
CA HIS A 277 0.42 4.61 7.72
C HIS A 277 1.26 4.85 6.47
N ASN A 278 2.42 5.52 6.58
CA ASN A 278 3.35 5.68 5.45
C ASN A 278 3.77 4.33 4.86
N HIS A 279 4.17 3.40 5.72
CA HIS A 279 4.54 2.05 5.29
C HIS A 279 3.40 1.34 4.55
N SER A 280 2.18 1.36 5.10
CA SER A 280 1.01 0.69 4.51
C SER A 280 0.63 1.29 3.15
N GLN A 281 0.69 2.62 2.98
CA GLN A 281 0.46 3.28 1.70
C GLN A 281 1.49 2.87 0.64
N ASN A 282 2.77 2.81 1.01
CA ASN A 282 3.83 2.33 0.11
C ASN A 282 3.62 0.87 -0.32
N LEU A 283 3.13 0.02 0.58
CA LEU A 283 2.77 -1.37 0.24
C LEU A 283 1.58 -1.44 -0.71
N ALA A 284 0.54 -0.63 -0.49
CA ALA A 284 -0.62 -0.56 -1.39
C ALA A 284 -0.20 -0.15 -2.81
N LEU A 285 0.70 0.85 -2.93
CA LEU A 285 1.26 1.29 -4.20
C LEU A 285 2.10 0.20 -4.86
N ALA A 286 2.98 -0.47 -4.10
CA ALA A 286 3.79 -1.56 -4.61
C ALA A 286 2.94 -2.72 -5.15
N ASN A 287 1.87 -3.09 -4.43
CA ASN A 287 0.92 -4.10 -4.89
C ASN A 287 0.19 -3.67 -6.16
N ALA A 288 -0.20 -2.39 -6.27
CA ALA A 288 -0.83 -1.86 -7.47
C ALA A 288 0.11 -1.81 -8.69
N LEU A 289 1.41 -1.64 -8.48
CA LEU A 289 2.44 -1.66 -9.53
C LEU A 289 2.88 -3.08 -9.93
N SER A 290 2.60 -4.09 -9.11
CA SER A 290 2.99 -5.48 -9.41
C SER A 290 2.31 -6.03 -10.65
N SER A 291 2.82 -7.14 -11.22
CA SER A 291 2.21 -7.83 -12.36
C SER A 291 0.77 -8.27 -12.07
N ASP A 292 0.49 -8.61 -10.82
CA ASP A 292 -0.81 -9.10 -10.34
C ASP A 292 -1.74 -7.97 -9.83
N GLY A 293 -1.28 -6.72 -9.91
CA GLY A 293 -2.06 -5.54 -9.56
C GLY A 293 -3.25 -5.31 -10.52
N PRO A 294 -4.10 -4.30 -10.25
CA PRO A 294 -5.29 -4.01 -11.05
C PRO A 294 -4.92 -3.70 -12.50
N THR A 295 -5.72 -4.21 -13.45
CA THR A 295 -5.53 -3.92 -14.87
C THR A 295 -5.82 -2.45 -15.18
N ALA A 296 -5.26 -1.94 -16.28
CA ALA A 296 -5.50 -0.57 -16.71
C ALA A 296 -6.99 -0.30 -16.98
N GLY A 297 -7.75 -1.31 -17.44
CA GLY A 297 -9.20 -1.20 -17.64
C GLY A 297 -9.98 -1.02 -16.34
N VAL A 298 -9.61 -1.73 -15.26
CA VAL A 298 -10.23 -1.57 -13.94
C VAL A 298 -9.89 -0.21 -13.33
N LEU A 299 -8.64 0.26 -13.48
CA LEU A 299 -8.21 1.58 -13.03
C LEU A 299 -8.97 2.69 -13.77
N GLU A 300 -9.11 2.56 -15.10
CA GLU A 300 -9.89 3.51 -15.92
C GLU A 300 -11.36 3.58 -15.48
N ALA A 301 -11.98 2.44 -15.29
CA ALA A 301 -13.37 2.38 -14.87
C ALA A 301 -13.59 3.02 -13.49
N TRP A 302 -12.66 2.81 -12.55
CA TRP A 302 -12.71 3.46 -11.24
C TRP A 302 -12.47 4.97 -11.31
N MET A 303 -11.55 5.44 -12.16
CA MET A 303 -11.36 6.87 -12.40
C MET A 303 -12.64 7.53 -12.97
N CYS A 304 -13.33 6.88 -13.90
CA CYS A 304 -14.59 7.38 -14.42
C CYS A 304 -15.65 7.55 -13.31
N GLU A 305 -15.77 6.59 -12.40
CA GLU A 305 -16.72 6.66 -11.29
C GLU A 305 -16.38 7.78 -10.29
N LEU A 306 -15.09 7.99 -10.02
CA LEU A 306 -14.63 9.10 -9.20
C LEU A 306 -14.88 10.47 -9.86
N GLU A 307 -14.78 10.57 -11.20
CA GLU A 307 -15.15 11.77 -11.94
C GLU A 307 -16.67 12.01 -11.90
N GLU A 308 -17.48 10.97 -12.14
CA GLU A 308 -18.95 11.07 -12.08
C GLU A 308 -19.45 11.48 -10.70
N SER A 309 -18.79 11.03 -9.63
CA SER A 309 -19.08 11.42 -8.25
C SER A 309 -18.52 12.79 -7.86
N GLY A 310 -17.72 13.43 -8.73
CA GLY A 310 -17.14 14.76 -8.51
C GLY A 310 -15.93 14.80 -7.58
N HIS A 311 -15.33 13.65 -7.25
CA HIS A 311 -14.13 13.58 -6.44
C HIS A 311 -12.85 13.83 -7.26
N LEU A 312 -12.75 13.25 -8.46
CA LEU A 312 -11.57 13.37 -9.33
C LEU A 312 -11.83 14.38 -10.44
N ASP A 313 -10.88 15.27 -10.70
CA ASP A 313 -10.78 16.06 -11.94
C ASP A 313 -9.45 15.72 -12.63
N ARG A 314 -9.51 14.92 -13.70
CA ARG A 314 -8.29 14.43 -14.36
C ARG A 314 -7.39 15.56 -14.90
N ALA A 315 -7.98 16.68 -15.31
CA ALA A 315 -7.19 17.80 -15.85
C ALA A 315 -6.45 18.54 -14.73
N VAL A 316 -7.10 18.76 -13.58
CA VAL A 316 -6.52 19.40 -12.40
C VAL A 316 -5.50 18.47 -11.74
N ASP A 317 -5.83 17.20 -11.59
CA ASP A 317 -5.04 16.20 -10.90
C ASP A 317 -3.93 15.58 -11.78
N THR A 318 -3.76 16.07 -13.01
CA THR A 318 -2.77 15.58 -13.98
C THR A 318 -2.90 14.07 -14.23
N MET A 319 -4.14 13.57 -14.27
CA MET A 319 -4.43 12.17 -14.58
C MET A 319 -4.68 11.97 -16.09
N PRO A 320 -4.39 10.78 -16.64
CA PRO A 320 -4.59 10.53 -18.06
C PRO A 320 -6.08 10.59 -18.44
N SER A 321 -6.40 11.22 -19.58
CA SER A 321 -7.75 11.17 -20.14
C SER A 321 -8.12 9.74 -20.58
N THR A 322 -9.43 9.48 -20.76
CA THR A 322 -9.92 8.18 -21.29
C THR A 322 -9.27 7.83 -22.63
N THR A 323 -9.02 8.82 -23.50
CA THR A 323 -8.32 8.60 -24.78
C THR A 323 -6.89 8.13 -24.55
N GLU A 324 -6.17 8.77 -23.62
CA GLU A 324 -4.82 8.37 -23.28
C GLU A 324 -4.79 7.00 -22.59
N MET A 325 -5.72 6.70 -21.70
CA MET A 325 -5.84 5.36 -21.09
C MET A 325 -6.09 4.27 -22.14
N ASN A 326 -6.97 4.52 -23.11
CA ASN A 326 -7.21 3.57 -24.20
C ASN A 326 -5.95 3.34 -25.05
N ARG A 327 -5.17 4.40 -25.32
CA ARG A 327 -3.87 4.29 -25.99
C ARG A 327 -2.88 3.43 -25.17
N ARG A 328 -2.78 3.70 -23.86
CA ARG A 328 -1.91 2.96 -22.94
C ARG A 328 -2.30 1.49 -22.85
N MET A 329 -3.59 1.19 -22.71
CA MET A 329 -4.09 -0.19 -22.70
C MET A 329 -3.72 -0.95 -23.98
N ALA A 330 -3.88 -0.31 -25.14
CA ALA A 330 -3.51 -0.91 -26.41
C ALA A 330 -1.99 -1.15 -26.54
N ALA A 331 -1.16 -0.38 -25.84
CA ALA A 331 0.29 -0.52 -25.78
C ALA A 331 0.76 -1.46 -24.64
N GLY A 332 -0.13 -1.98 -23.80
CA GLY A 332 0.22 -2.74 -22.60
C GLY A 332 0.83 -1.89 -21.47
N GLU A 333 0.67 -0.57 -21.54
CA GLU A 333 1.17 0.36 -20.53
C GLU A 333 0.17 0.51 -19.37
N ARG A 334 0.69 0.74 -18.17
CA ARG A 334 -0.09 0.94 -16.93
C ARG A 334 0.07 2.37 -16.39
N LEU A 335 -0.64 2.70 -15.31
CA LEU A 335 -0.40 3.92 -14.55
C LEU A 335 0.97 3.86 -13.87
N ALA A 336 1.66 4.99 -13.82
CA ALA A 336 2.90 5.16 -13.07
C ALA A 336 2.60 5.41 -11.58
N SER A 337 3.61 5.23 -10.69
CA SER A 337 3.43 5.41 -9.25
C SER A 337 2.81 6.76 -8.87
N PRO A 338 3.23 7.92 -9.42
CA PRO A 338 2.62 9.21 -9.06
C PRO A 338 1.13 9.31 -9.44
N GLU A 339 0.70 8.64 -10.53
CA GLU A 339 -0.71 8.57 -10.90
C GLU A 339 -1.49 7.67 -9.93
N LEU A 340 -0.91 6.54 -9.53
CA LEU A 340 -1.50 5.66 -8.51
C LEU A 340 -1.57 6.33 -7.13
N CYS A 341 -0.60 7.16 -6.76
CA CYS A 341 -0.63 7.96 -5.53
C CYS A 341 -1.85 8.90 -5.52
N THR A 342 -2.10 9.60 -6.62
CA THR A 342 -3.27 10.47 -6.79
C THR A 342 -4.56 9.67 -6.69
N LEU A 343 -4.64 8.53 -7.37
CA LEU A 343 -5.82 7.68 -7.34
C LEU A 343 -6.05 7.06 -5.94
N LEU A 344 -4.98 6.67 -5.22
CA LEU A 344 -5.05 6.20 -3.84
C LEU A 344 -5.66 7.26 -2.92
N ALA A 345 -5.20 8.51 -3.03
CA ALA A 345 -5.69 9.61 -2.21
C ALA A 345 -7.18 9.87 -2.47
N TRP A 346 -7.59 10.01 -3.72
CA TRP A 346 -9.00 10.22 -4.07
C TRP A 346 -9.89 9.03 -3.70
N THR A 347 -9.40 7.81 -3.85
CA THR A 347 -10.11 6.61 -3.38
C THR A 347 -10.40 6.69 -1.88
N LYS A 348 -9.39 7.01 -1.06
CA LYS A 348 -9.59 7.14 0.40
C LYS A 348 -10.58 8.25 0.74
N ILE A 349 -10.48 9.42 0.10
CA ILE A 349 -11.39 10.55 0.34
C ILE A 349 -12.83 10.15 -0.02
N ALA A 350 -13.06 9.64 -1.22
CA ALA A 350 -14.39 9.24 -1.68
C ALA A 350 -15.02 8.17 -0.77
N LEU A 351 -14.22 7.19 -0.35
CA LEU A 351 -14.71 6.14 0.55
C LEU A 351 -14.96 6.66 1.98
N CYS A 352 -14.17 7.61 2.47
CA CYS A 352 -14.45 8.26 3.76
C CYS A 352 -15.78 9.02 3.73
N ASP A 353 -16.04 9.80 2.68
CA ASP A 353 -17.32 10.51 2.52
C ASP A 353 -18.49 9.52 2.46
N ALA A 354 -18.33 8.43 1.73
CA ALA A 354 -19.35 7.40 1.62
C ALA A 354 -19.61 6.69 2.96
N VAL A 355 -18.55 6.35 3.72
CA VAL A 355 -18.67 5.68 5.04
C VAL A 355 -19.30 6.61 6.08
N LEU A 356 -18.93 7.90 6.11
CA LEU A 356 -19.54 8.88 7.03
C LEU A 356 -21.03 9.05 6.83
N ALA A 357 -21.56 8.75 5.64
CA ALA A 357 -22.99 8.77 5.34
C ALA A 357 -23.73 7.51 5.83
N THR A 358 -23.04 6.50 6.36
CA THR A 358 -23.62 5.24 6.86
C THR A 358 -23.57 5.13 8.38
N ASP A 359 -24.07 4.02 8.92
CA ASP A 359 -24.01 3.65 10.33
C ASP A 359 -22.74 2.84 10.70
N LEU A 360 -21.84 2.62 9.77
CA LEU A 360 -20.63 1.81 10.01
C LEU A 360 -19.76 2.33 11.17
N PRO A 361 -19.58 3.66 11.37
CA PRO A 361 -18.80 4.17 12.50
C PRO A 361 -19.42 3.87 13.88
N GLU A 362 -20.73 3.57 13.93
CA GLU A 362 -21.44 3.19 15.15
C GLU A 362 -21.42 1.67 15.40
N ASP A 363 -20.97 0.87 14.43
CA ASP A 363 -20.84 -0.58 14.62
C ASP A 363 -19.85 -0.88 15.75
N PRO A 364 -20.25 -1.62 16.81
CA PRO A 364 -19.39 -1.84 17.98
C PRO A 364 -18.02 -2.45 17.62
N PHE A 365 -17.96 -3.36 16.66
CA PHE A 365 -16.73 -4.00 16.23
C PHE A 365 -15.80 -3.02 15.49
N VAL A 366 -16.36 -2.07 14.77
CA VAL A 366 -15.61 -1.02 14.07
C VAL A 366 -15.21 0.10 15.01
N ALA A 367 -16.09 0.49 15.94
CA ALA A 367 -15.86 1.53 16.95
C ALA A 367 -14.66 1.22 17.87
N ASP A 368 -14.38 -0.04 18.14
CA ASP A 368 -13.20 -0.47 18.90
C ASP A 368 -11.86 0.02 18.26
N ARG A 369 -11.87 0.36 16.98
CA ARG A 369 -10.69 0.93 16.29
C ARG A 369 -10.30 2.31 16.81
N LEU A 370 -11.26 3.05 17.33
CA LEU A 370 -11.01 4.37 17.96
C LEU A 370 -9.96 4.28 19.06
N VAL A 371 -10.03 3.21 19.87
CA VAL A 371 -9.05 2.98 20.95
C VAL A 371 -7.65 2.80 20.35
N GLY A 372 -7.56 2.08 19.23
CA GLY A 372 -6.29 1.82 18.52
C GLY A 372 -5.61 3.05 17.94
N TYR A 373 -6.37 4.11 17.63
CA TYR A 373 -5.86 5.37 17.10
C TYR A 373 -5.02 6.15 18.15
N PHE A 374 -5.39 6.08 19.42
CA PHE A 374 -4.69 6.80 20.47
C PHE A 374 -3.46 6.04 20.99
N PRO A 375 -2.41 6.73 21.47
CA PRO A 375 -1.23 6.12 22.08
C PRO A 375 -1.57 5.26 23.30
N PRO A 376 -0.75 4.23 23.64
CA PRO A 376 -0.99 3.31 24.76
C PRO A 376 -1.29 4.01 26.08
N LEU A 377 -0.54 5.06 26.41
CA LEU A 377 -0.72 5.83 27.63
C LEU A 377 -2.13 6.43 27.77
N LEU A 378 -2.73 6.88 26.67
CA LEU A 378 -4.11 7.37 26.68
C LEU A 378 -5.12 6.24 26.74
N ARG A 379 -4.84 5.10 26.09
CA ARG A 379 -5.71 3.92 26.17
C ARG A 379 -5.84 3.43 27.60
N GLU A 380 -4.75 3.34 28.35
CA GLU A 380 -4.77 2.90 29.75
C GLU A 380 -5.60 3.83 30.64
N ARG A 381 -5.62 5.13 30.35
CA ARG A 381 -6.21 6.12 31.24
C ARG A 381 -7.60 6.61 30.84
N PHE A 382 -7.90 6.65 29.55
CA PHE A 382 -9.06 7.38 29.01
C PHE A 382 -9.90 6.56 28.02
N THR A 383 -9.77 5.23 27.96
CA THR A 383 -10.54 4.38 27.03
C THR A 383 -12.04 4.67 27.09
N GLU A 384 -12.62 4.78 28.28
CA GLU A 384 -14.05 5.06 28.47
C GLU A 384 -14.47 6.46 27.97
N ARG A 385 -13.51 7.36 27.72
CA ARG A 385 -13.74 8.73 27.23
C ARG A 385 -13.61 8.87 25.74
N MET A 386 -12.87 8.01 25.09
CA MET A 386 -12.66 8.06 23.65
C MET A 386 -13.97 8.08 22.83
N PRO A 387 -15.01 7.31 23.16
CA PRO A 387 -16.30 7.38 22.46
C PRO A 387 -16.99 8.76 22.55
N THR A 388 -16.61 9.61 23.51
CA THR A 388 -17.16 10.98 23.63
C THR A 388 -16.33 12.03 22.86
N HIS A 389 -15.30 11.62 22.14
CA HIS A 389 -14.48 12.51 21.32
C HIS A 389 -15.32 13.13 20.22
N ARG A 390 -15.16 14.44 19.98
CA ARG A 390 -16.01 15.20 19.04
C ARG A 390 -15.93 14.68 17.61
N LEU A 391 -14.77 14.11 17.21
CA LEU A 391 -14.48 13.58 15.88
C LEU A 391 -14.36 12.05 15.92
N HIS A 392 -15.05 11.37 16.85
CA HIS A 392 -14.95 9.91 16.94
C HIS A 392 -15.39 9.22 15.64
N ARG A 393 -16.45 9.69 14.99
CA ARG A 393 -16.91 9.13 13.71
C ARG A 393 -15.88 9.28 12.61
N GLU A 394 -15.32 10.48 12.47
CA GLU A 394 -14.30 10.80 11.46
C GLU A 394 -13.03 9.97 11.69
N ILE A 395 -12.58 9.80 12.92
CA ILE A 395 -11.43 8.97 13.27
C ILE A 395 -11.69 7.51 12.94
N ILE A 396 -12.82 6.95 13.37
CA ILE A 396 -13.21 5.56 13.08
C ILE A 396 -13.28 5.32 11.57
N THR A 397 -13.90 6.26 10.84
CA THR A 397 -14.03 6.20 9.38
C THR A 397 -12.66 6.18 8.70
N THR A 398 -11.78 7.13 9.06
CA THR A 398 -10.44 7.22 8.48
C THR A 398 -9.63 5.95 8.73
N GLU A 399 -9.65 5.43 9.97
CA GLU A 399 -8.98 4.17 10.32
C GLU A 399 -9.54 2.97 9.55
N ALA A 400 -10.86 2.86 9.44
CA ALA A 400 -11.51 1.76 8.73
C ALA A 400 -11.20 1.79 7.23
N VAL A 401 -11.32 2.96 6.59
CA VAL A 401 -11.05 3.13 5.16
C VAL A 401 -9.57 2.97 4.84
N ASN A 402 -8.66 3.57 5.62
CA ASN A 402 -7.22 3.40 5.42
C ASN A 402 -6.85 1.91 5.49
N ARG A 403 -7.27 1.20 6.52
CA ARG A 403 -6.98 -0.25 6.64
C ARG A 403 -7.57 -1.05 5.50
N PHE A 404 -8.79 -0.73 5.06
CA PHE A 404 -9.41 -1.40 3.94
C PHE A 404 -8.62 -1.18 2.65
N VAL A 405 -8.38 0.07 2.28
CA VAL A 405 -7.70 0.42 1.02
C VAL A 405 -6.24 -0.07 1.01
N ASP A 406 -5.50 0.14 2.11
CA ASP A 406 -4.09 -0.24 2.18
C ASP A 406 -3.89 -1.76 2.18
N SER A 407 -4.86 -2.54 2.71
CA SER A 407 -4.76 -4.00 2.72
C SER A 407 -5.38 -4.69 1.51
N GLN A 408 -6.40 -4.10 0.87
CA GLN A 408 -7.14 -4.73 -0.23
C GLN A 408 -6.83 -4.10 -1.60
N GLY A 409 -6.21 -2.92 -1.60
CA GLY A 409 -5.81 -2.19 -2.81
C GLY A 409 -6.82 -1.14 -3.28
N ILE A 410 -6.33 -0.26 -4.14
CA ILE A 410 -6.99 0.98 -4.58
C ILE A 410 -8.37 0.71 -5.22
N THR A 411 -8.52 -0.37 -5.96
CA THR A 411 -9.76 -0.69 -6.70
C THR A 411 -10.63 -1.76 -6.02
N ALA A 412 -10.30 -2.16 -4.80
CA ALA A 412 -10.97 -3.28 -4.13
C ALA A 412 -12.47 -3.03 -3.93
N TYR A 413 -12.84 -1.86 -3.43
CA TYR A 413 -14.23 -1.48 -3.28
C TYR A 413 -14.97 -1.51 -4.63
N TYR A 414 -14.44 -0.84 -5.64
CA TYR A 414 -15.03 -0.78 -6.97
C TYR A 414 -15.31 -2.19 -7.54
N ARG A 415 -14.31 -3.07 -7.45
CA ARG A 415 -14.45 -4.46 -7.93
C ARG A 415 -15.52 -5.23 -7.18
N LEU A 416 -15.59 -5.11 -5.85
CA LEU A 416 -16.60 -5.78 -5.03
C LEU A 416 -17.98 -5.20 -5.27
N HIS A 417 -18.12 -3.87 -5.28
CA HIS A 417 -19.36 -3.18 -5.61
C HIS A 417 -19.91 -3.58 -6.98
N LEU A 418 -19.06 -3.54 -8.00
CA LEU A 418 -19.44 -3.94 -9.37
C LEU A 418 -19.96 -5.39 -9.44
N GLN A 419 -19.38 -6.29 -8.65
CA GLN A 419 -19.69 -7.73 -8.68
C GLN A 419 -20.91 -8.10 -7.82
N THR A 420 -21.17 -7.38 -6.74
CA THR A 420 -22.17 -7.76 -5.72
C THR A 420 -23.29 -6.75 -5.55
N GLY A 421 -23.08 -5.49 -5.97
CA GLY A 421 -23.99 -4.39 -5.69
C GLY A 421 -23.90 -3.84 -4.25
N ALA A 422 -23.00 -4.38 -3.42
CA ALA A 422 -22.86 -3.99 -2.02
C ALA A 422 -22.30 -2.57 -1.86
N ASP A 423 -22.78 -1.84 -0.89
CA ASP A 423 -22.22 -0.54 -0.50
C ASP A 423 -20.93 -0.69 0.30
N ILE A 424 -20.26 0.44 0.59
CA ILE A 424 -18.95 0.41 1.27
C ILE A 424 -19.06 -0.11 2.71
N ALA A 425 -20.16 0.15 3.42
CA ALA A 425 -20.34 -0.33 4.80
C ALA A 425 -20.45 -1.86 4.83
N GLN A 426 -21.26 -2.43 3.92
CA GLN A 426 -21.36 -3.89 3.76
C GLN A 426 -20.02 -4.51 3.37
N VAL A 427 -19.28 -3.89 2.44
CA VAL A 427 -17.95 -4.36 2.02
C VAL A 427 -16.97 -4.37 3.19
N ILE A 428 -16.91 -3.30 3.99
CA ILE A 428 -15.99 -3.23 5.14
C ILE A 428 -16.39 -4.24 6.22
N ARG A 429 -17.69 -4.37 6.55
CA ARG A 429 -18.16 -5.38 7.52
C ARG A 429 -17.73 -6.79 7.10
N CYS A 430 -18.01 -7.17 5.86
CA CYS A 430 -17.62 -8.49 5.34
C CYS A 430 -16.09 -8.68 5.29
N GLN A 431 -15.33 -7.65 4.96
CA GLN A 431 -13.87 -7.72 4.97
C GLN A 431 -13.30 -7.91 6.38
N LEU A 432 -13.88 -7.23 7.37
CA LEU A 432 -13.47 -7.39 8.77
C LEU A 432 -13.78 -8.80 9.29
N ALA A 433 -14.97 -9.33 8.98
CA ALA A 433 -15.33 -10.69 9.28
C ALA A 433 -14.38 -11.69 8.62
N ALA A 434 -14.15 -11.56 7.31
CA ALA A 434 -13.25 -12.42 6.53
C ALA A 434 -11.83 -12.45 7.12
N ARG A 435 -11.23 -11.30 7.37
CA ARG A 435 -9.89 -11.19 7.97
C ARG A 435 -9.81 -11.82 9.34
N SER A 436 -10.86 -11.68 10.13
CA SER A 436 -10.92 -12.23 11.48
C SER A 436 -11.16 -13.73 11.49
N VAL A 437 -12.02 -14.22 10.60
CA VAL A 437 -12.31 -15.68 10.45
C VAL A 437 -11.03 -16.44 10.07
N PHE A 438 -10.24 -15.93 9.15
CA PHE A 438 -8.98 -16.54 8.72
C PHE A 438 -7.76 -16.15 9.57
N GLY A 439 -7.90 -15.27 10.57
CA GLY A 439 -6.81 -14.87 11.46
C GLY A 439 -5.69 -14.08 10.78
N LEU A 440 -5.98 -13.35 9.68
CA LEU A 440 -4.96 -12.70 8.84
C LEU A 440 -4.11 -11.67 9.57
N GLY A 441 -4.68 -11.00 10.58
CA GLY A 441 -3.93 -10.04 11.40
C GLY A 441 -2.77 -10.65 12.18
N ARG A 442 -2.90 -11.92 12.62
CA ARG A 442 -1.82 -12.66 13.26
C ARG A 442 -0.70 -12.94 12.25
N VAL A 443 -1.02 -13.49 11.09
CA VAL A 443 -0.05 -13.80 10.03
C VAL A 443 0.72 -12.54 9.58
N GLU A 444 0.03 -11.40 9.44
CA GLU A 444 0.67 -10.12 9.08
C GLU A 444 1.62 -9.61 10.19
N THR A 445 1.28 -9.84 11.46
CA THR A 445 2.14 -9.47 12.59
C THR A 445 3.39 -10.34 12.59
N ASP A 446 3.23 -11.66 12.45
CA ASP A 446 4.33 -12.60 12.42
C ASP A 446 5.25 -12.34 11.21
N LEU A 447 4.68 -12.05 10.05
CA LEU A 447 5.42 -11.64 8.85
C LEU A 447 6.29 -10.39 9.09
N THR A 448 5.80 -9.42 9.86
CA THR A 448 6.55 -8.21 10.18
C THR A 448 7.77 -8.50 11.06
N HIS A 449 7.65 -9.48 11.96
CA HIS A 449 8.76 -9.87 12.86
C HIS A 449 9.85 -10.71 12.18
N LEU A 450 9.55 -11.33 11.04
CA LEU A 450 10.51 -12.17 10.31
C LEU A 450 11.60 -11.38 9.58
N GLY A 451 11.42 -10.08 9.33
CA GLY A 451 12.41 -9.25 8.65
C GLY A 451 12.78 -9.73 7.25
N LEU A 452 11.79 -10.28 6.51
CA LEU A 452 11.99 -10.76 5.14
C LEU A 452 12.28 -9.61 4.18
N ASP A 453 12.96 -9.93 3.08
CA ASP A 453 13.13 -8.97 1.99
C ASP A 453 11.79 -8.53 1.37
N ALA A 454 11.82 -7.43 0.64
CA ALA A 454 10.64 -6.81 0.07
C ALA A 454 9.87 -7.72 -0.90
N VAL A 455 10.57 -8.56 -1.67
CA VAL A 455 9.95 -9.45 -2.67
C VAL A 455 9.19 -10.59 -1.99
N ARG A 456 9.81 -11.24 -1.01
CA ARG A 456 9.17 -12.31 -0.22
C ARG A 456 7.97 -11.78 0.55
N THR A 457 8.12 -10.64 1.21
CA THR A 457 7.03 -9.98 1.94
C THR A 457 5.85 -9.66 1.02
N ALA A 458 6.11 -9.09 -0.17
CA ALA A 458 5.08 -8.76 -1.14
C ALA A 458 4.31 -10.00 -1.61
N LYS A 459 4.99 -11.11 -1.89
CA LYS A 459 4.35 -12.36 -2.33
C LYS A 459 3.36 -12.91 -1.31
N ILE A 460 3.75 -12.94 -0.04
CA ILE A 460 2.87 -13.41 1.05
C ILE A 460 1.69 -12.45 1.22
N ARG A 461 1.94 -11.14 1.22
CA ARG A 461 0.87 -10.13 1.38
C ARG A 461 -0.15 -10.16 0.25
N LEU A 462 0.26 -10.38 -1.00
CA LEU A 462 -0.66 -10.54 -2.12
C LEU A 462 -1.57 -11.75 -1.92
N ALA A 463 -1.04 -12.89 -1.49
CA ALA A 463 -1.85 -14.07 -1.18
C ALA A 463 -2.85 -13.82 -0.04
N LEU A 464 -2.46 -13.08 1.02
CA LEU A 464 -3.37 -12.67 2.09
C LEU A 464 -4.46 -11.69 1.60
N THR A 465 -4.10 -10.78 0.68
CA THR A 465 -5.05 -9.86 0.04
C THR A 465 -6.08 -10.62 -0.78
N ASP A 466 -5.65 -11.58 -1.58
CA ASP A 466 -6.54 -12.42 -2.41
C ASP A 466 -7.44 -13.30 -1.54
N LEU A 467 -6.91 -13.91 -0.48
CA LEU A 467 -7.70 -14.65 0.49
C LEU A 467 -8.81 -13.77 1.08
N ALA A 468 -8.44 -12.60 1.60
CA ALA A 468 -9.41 -11.66 2.18
C ALA A 468 -10.46 -11.22 1.14
N MET A 469 -10.04 -10.97 -0.11
CA MET A 469 -10.93 -10.58 -1.20
C MET A 469 -11.93 -11.69 -1.56
N HIS A 470 -11.45 -12.95 -1.64
CA HIS A 470 -12.30 -14.09 -1.94
C HIS A 470 -13.32 -14.34 -0.82
N ALA A 471 -12.88 -14.31 0.43
CA ALA A 471 -13.74 -14.50 1.59
C ALA A 471 -14.75 -13.34 1.74
N THR A 472 -14.31 -12.08 1.55
CA THR A 472 -15.21 -10.92 1.56
C THR A 472 -16.32 -11.06 0.52
N ARG A 473 -15.96 -11.41 -0.72
CA ARG A 473 -16.93 -11.63 -1.79
C ARG A 473 -17.89 -12.77 -1.45
N TRP A 474 -17.39 -13.82 -0.83
CA TRP A 474 -18.24 -14.94 -0.39
C TRP A 474 -19.28 -14.46 0.62
N PHE A 475 -18.90 -13.74 1.68
CA PHE A 475 -19.84 -13.18 2.65
C PHE A 475 -20.86 -12.25 2.00
N LEU A 476 -20.43 -11.36 1.10
CA LEU A 476 -21.34 -10.45 0.39
C LEU A 476 -22.41 -11.18 -0.42
N ASN A 477 -22.14 -12.40 -0.92
CA ASN A 477 -23.08 -13.21 -1.68
C ASN A 477 -23.91 -14.19 -0.80
N HIS A 478 -23.59 -14.30 0.52
CA HIS A 478 -24.20 -15.25 1.45
C HIS A 478 -24.81 -14.55 2.68
N GLY A 479 -25.50 -13.44 2.47
CA GLY A 479 -26.24 -12.73 3.52
C GLY A 479 -25.48 -11.60 4.21
N GLY A 480 -24.21 -11.39 3.88
CA GLY A 480 -23.41 -10.31 4.47
C GLY A 480 -22.80 -10.67 5.83
N ALA A 481 -22.42 -9.64 6.59
CA ALA A 481 -21.87 -9.73 7.94
C ALA A 481 -22.34 -8.52 8.79
N ASP A 482 -23.64 -8.30 8.83
CA ASP A 482 -24.23 -7.17 9.57
C ASP A 482 -23.90 -7.26 11.07
N ASP A 483 -23.86 -8.46 11.64
CA ASP A 483 -23.25 -8.75 12.94
C ASP A 483 -21.86 -9.35 12.71
N ILE A 484 -20.83 -8.51 12.71
CA ILE A 484 -19.44 -8.92 12.48
C ILE A 484 -18.98 -9.93 13.54
N ALA A 485 -19.29 -9.68 14.81
CA ALA A 485 -18.87 -10.52 15.94
C ALA A 485 -19.52 -11.90 15.87
N GLY A 486 -20.84 -11.97 15.67
CA GLY A 486 -21.57 -13.23 15.50
C GLY A 486 -21.11 -14.01 14.26
N THR A 487 -20.83 -13.33 13.15
CA THR A 487 -20.26 -13.95 11.94
C THR A 487 -18.90 -14.59 12.23
N ILE A 488 -18.03 -13.90 12.97
CA ILE A 488 -16.71 -14.43 13.35
C ILE A 488 -16.87 -15.65 14.27
N GLU A 489 -17.76 -15.56 15.25
CA GLU A 489 -18.01 -16.62 16.21
C GLU A 489 -18.51 -17.90 15.50
N THR A 490 -19.38 -17.76 14.52
CA THR A 490 -19.91 -18.85 13.71
C THR A 490 -18.84 -19.51 12.84
N TYR A 491 -18.07 -18.71 12.07
CA TYR A 491 -17.24 -19.29 11.01
C TYR A 491 -15.80 -19.61 11.43
N ARG A 492 -15.19 -18.85 12.36
CA ARG A 492 -13.78 -19.01 12.72
C ARG A 492 -13.43 -20.42 13.23
N PRO A 493 -14.17 -21.05 14.15
CA PRO A 493 -13.79 -22.38 14.66
C PRO A 493 -13.75 -23.44 13.58
N GLY A 494 -14.78 -23.46 12.72
CA GLY A 494 -14.89 -24.42 11.62
C GLY A 494 -13.79 -24.21 10.57
N VAL A 495 -13.56 -22.96 10.15
CA VAL A 495 -12.51 -22.62 9.18
C VAL A 495 -11.12 -22.98 9.71
N ALA A 496 -10.81 -22.65 10.97
CA ALA A 496 -9.52 -23.01 11.58
C ALA A 496 -9.28 -24.52 11.58
N THR A 497 -10.29 -25.31 11.99
CA THR A 497 -10.23 -26.77 11.94
C THR A 497 -10.02 -27.31 10.53
N LEU A 498 -10.72 -26.75 9.55
CA LEU A 498 -10.60 -27.17 8.15
C LEU A 498 -9.23 -26.83 7.56
N VAL A 499 -8.68 -25.64 7.82
CA VAL A 499 -7.34 -25.25 7.35
C VAL A 499 -6.27 -26.18 7.92
N GLU A 500 -6.33 -26.48 9.22
CA GLU A 500 -5.39 -27.40 9.89
C GLU A 500 -5.41 -28.80 9.28
N LYS A 501 -6.60 -29.33 8.99
CA LYS A 501 -6.81 -30.69 8.48
C LYS A 501 -6.90 -30.80 6.96
N LEU A 502 -6.73 -29.72 6.21
CA LEU A 502 -6.97 -29.73 4.77
C LEU A 502 -6.02 -30.68 4.03
N SER A 503 -4.76 -30.74 4.44
CA SER A 503 -3.77 -31.68 3.87
C SER A 503 -4.15 -33.15 4.01
N GLU A 504 -4.89 -33.52 5.04
CA GLU A 504 -5.33 -34.91 5.29
C GLU A 504 -6.54 -35.31 4.43
N ARG A 505 -7.28 -34.31 3.93
CA ARG A 505 -8.54 -34.49 3.19
C ARG A 505 -8.39 -34.34 1.69
N LEU A 506 -7.39 -33.60 1.25
CA LEU A 506 -7.10 -33.45 -0.17
C LEU A 506 -6.42 -34.71 -0.73
N LEU A 507 -6.72 -35.06 -1.97
CA LEU A 507 -6.17 -36.23 -2.65
C LEU A 507 -5.71 -35.87 -4.07
N GLY A 508 -4.70 -36.60 -4.56
CA GLY A 508 -4.16 -36.42 -5.92
C GLY A 508 -3.60 -35.01 -6.16
N ASP A 509 -3.73 -34.50 -7.36
CA ASP A 509 -3.15 -33.22 -7.81
C ASP A 509 -3.49 -32.05 -6.87
N SER A 510 -4.64 -32.09 -6.19
CA SER A 510 -5.04 -31.04 -5.22
C SER A 510 -4.22 -31.10 -3.93
N ALA A 511 -3.87 -32.31 -3.47
CA ALA A 511 -3.03 -32.50 -2.29
C ALA A 511 -1.59 -32.06 -2.60
N ASP A 512 -1.08 -32.41 -3.78
CA ASP A 512 0.26 -32.06 -4.23
C ASP A 512 0.39 -30.52 -4.37
N ALA A 513 -0.58 -29.87 -5.00
CA ALA A 513 -0.59 -28.41 -5.16
C ALA A 513 -0.72 -27.66 -3.83
N TRP A 514 -1.51 -28.18 -2.89
CA TRP A 514 -1.59 -27.62 -1.53
C TRP A 514 -0.26 -27.74 -0.80
N GLN A 515 0.34 -28.94 -0.82
CA GLN A 515 1.60 -29.19 -0.13
C GLN A 515 2.73 -28.31 -0.71
N GLU A 516 2.83 -28.23 -2.02
CA GLU A 516 3.79 -27.35 -2.72
C GLU A 516 3.63 -25.90 -2.27
N LYS A 517 2.38 -25.41 -2.16
CA LYS A 517 2.13 -24.04 -1.72
C LYS A 517 2.48 -23.79 -0.26
N VAL A 518 2.16 -24.73 0.63
CA VAL A 518 2.55 -24.64 2.05
C VAL A 518 4.07 -24.66 2.20
N ASP A 519 4.75 -25.56 1.48
CA ASP A 519 6.20 -25.67 1.53
C ASP A 519 6.87 -24.40 0.97
N GLU A 520 6.37 -23.86 -0.16
CA GLU A 520 6.83 -22.58 -0.72
C GLU A 520 6.76 -21.43 0.31
N VAL A 521 5.61 -21.29 0.99
CA VAL A 521 5.42 -20.22 1.99
C VAL A 521 6.27 -20.47 3.24
N THR A 522 6.45 -21.73 3.64
CA THR A 522 7.33 -22.11 4.76
C THR A 522 8.79 -21.80 4.43
N GLU A 523 9.24 -22.05 3.20
CA GLU A 523 10.59 -21.71 2.73
C GLU A 523 10.82 -20.18 2.71
N LEU A 524 9.76 -19.40 2.57
CA LEU A 524 9.83 -17.93 2.70
C LEU A 524 10.02 -17.49 4.16
N GLY A 525 9.79 -18.34 5.16
CA GLY A 525 10.11 -18.10 6.57
C GLY A 525 8.92 -18.14 7.53
N LEU A 526 7.68 -18.29 7.05
CA LEU A 526 6.51 -18.45 7.92
C LEU A 526 6.49 -19.85 8.56
N ASP A 527 5.92 -19.95 9.75
CA ASP A 527 5.65 -21.25 10.34
C ASP A 527 4.58 -22.03 9.53
N ARG A 528 4.51 -23.35 9.72
CA ARG A 528 3.62 -24.20 8.93
C ARG A 528 2.13 -23.87 9.14
N SER A 529 1.74 -23.40 10.30
CA SER A 529 0.36 -23.01 10.59
C SER A 529 -0.02 -21.74 9.80
N ASP A 530 0.82 -20.73 9.80
CA ASP A 530 0.62 -19.50 9.04
C ASP A 530 0.75 -19.74 7.53
N ALA A 531 1.69 -20.60 7.13
CA ALA A 531 1.82 -21.03 5.74
C ALA A 531 0.55 -21.72 5.23
N ALA A 532 -0.10 -22.54 6.05
CA ALA A 532 -1.39 -23.15 5.70
C ALA A 532 -2.51 -22.12 5.54
N VAL A 533 -2.56 -21.08 6.39
CA VAL A 533 -3.53 -19.98 6.22
C VAL A 533 -3.27 -19.25 4.90
N VAL A 534 -2.02 -18.90 4.59
CA VAL A 534 -1.66 -18.25 3.31
C VAL A 534 -2.04 -19.14 2.12
N ALA A 535 -1.75 -20.44 2.17
CA ALA A 535 -2.07 -21.39 1.10
C ALA A 535 -3.60 -21.60 0.92
N ALA A 536 -4.41 -21.27 1.93
CA ALA A 536 -5.87 -21.42 1.86
C ALA A 536 -6.57 -20.39 0.96
N TYR A 537 -5.84 -19.47 0.31
CA TYR A 537 -6.47 -18.40 -0.49
C TYR A 537 -7.41 -18.94 -1.59
N ASP A 538 -7.03 -19.98 -2.32
CA ASP A 538 -7.85 -20.62 -3.36
C ASP A 538 -9.03 -21.42 -2.77
N TRP A 539 -8.88 -21.89 -1.54
CA TRP A 539 -9.87 -22.71 -0.85
C TRP A 539 -10.86 -21.93 0.00
N SER A 540 -10.59 -20.65 0.27
CA SER A 540 -11.37 -19.86 1.23
C SER A 540 -12.87 -19.88 0.96
N PRO A 541 -13.42 -19.79 -0.28
CA PRO A 541 -14.84 -19.89 -0.51
C PRO A 541 -15.41 -21.30 -0.25
N VAL A 542 -14.60 -22.33 -0.52
CA VAL A 542 -14.98 -23.74 -0.26
C VAL A 542 -15.07 -23.98 1.25
N LEU A 543 -14.08 -23.54 2.02
CA LEU A 543 -14.05 -23.69 3.46
C LEU A 543 -15.25 -23.00 4.13
N LEU A 544 -15.58 -21.79 3.68
CA LEU A 544 -16.75 -21.04 4.16
C LEU A 544 -18.05 -21.76 3.82
N SER A 545 -18.18 -22.31 2.60
CA SER A 545 -19.37 -23.06 2.18
C SER A 545 -19.55 -24.36 2.99
N ILE A 546 -18.45 -25.03 3.33
CA ILE A 546 -18.49 -26.24 4.19
C ILE A 546 -19.01 -25.87 5.59
N VAL A 547 -18.49 -24.78 6.19
CA VAL A 547 -18.97 -24.33 7.50
C VAL A 547 -20.44 -23.93 7.44
N GLU A 548 -20.87 -23.16 6.42
CA GLU A 548 -22.27 -22.77 6.24
C GLU A 548 -23.21 -23.98 6.24
N ILE A 549 -22.88 -25.03 5.48
CA ILE A 549 -23.70 -26.24 5.41
C ILE A 549 -23.66 -27.01 6.76
N SER A 550 -22.53 -26.99 7.46
CA SER A 550 -22.42 -27.60 8.79
C SER A 550 -23.35 -26.93 9.81
N GLU A 551 -23.53 -25.62 9.75
CA GLU A 551 -24.46 -24.88 10.62
C GLU A 551 -25.93 -25.24 10.40
N GLU A 552 -26.27 -25.96 9.32
CA GLU A 552 -27.59 -26.53 9.08
C GLU A 552 -27.86 -27.80 9.93
N GLY A 553 -26.90 -28.20 10.77
CA GLY A 553 -27.04 -29.31 11.72
C GLY A 553 -26.29 -30.58 11.32
N HIS A 554 -25.35 -30.49 10.40
CA HIS A 554 -24.51 -31.60 9.97
C HIS A 554 -23.12 -31.54 10.62
N PRO A 555 -22.49 -32.67 10.97
CA PRO A 555 -21.11 -32.70 11.46
C PRO A 555 -20.14 -32.10 10.43
N LEU A 556 -19.25 -31.20 10.86
CA LEU A 556 -18.29 -30.50 9.99
C LEU A 556 -17.45 -31.47 9.14
N ASP A 557 -16.98 -32.56 9.74
CA ASP A 557 -16.16 -33.57 9.06
C ASP A 557 -16.95 -34.30 7.95
N GLU A 558 -18.23 -34.62 8.17
CA GLU A 558 -19.11 -35.27 7.19
C GLU A 558 -19.36 -34.33 5.99
N VAL A 559 -19.67 -33.06 6.25
CA VAL A 559 -19.86 -32.06 5.21
C VAL A 559 -18.58 -31.86 4.40
N ALA A 560 -17.43 -31.77 5.07
CA ALA A 560 -16.13 -31.60 4.41
C ALA A 560 -15.80 -32.78 3.48
N ASP A 561 -16.00 -34.00 3.95
CA ASP A 561 -15.75 -35.21 3.16
C ASP A 561 -16.68 -35.29 1.93
N ALA A 562 -17.96 -34.96 2.10
CA ALA A 562 -18.92 -34.91 1.01
C ALA A 562 -18.55 -33.83 -0.02
N TYR A 563 -18.31 -32.60 0.43
CA TYR A 563 -17.97 -31.47 -0.45
C TYR A 563 -16.68 -31.74 -1.26
N LEU A 564 -15.60 -32.13 -0.57
CA LEU A 564 -14.31 -32.36 -1.22
C LEU A 564 -14.34 -33.59 -2.16
N THR A 565 -15.14 -34.61 -1.86
CA THR A 565 -15.37 -35.74 -2.76
C THR A 565 -16.07 -35.29 -4.06
N LEU A 566 -17.11 -34.47 -3.95
CA LEU A 566 -17.79 -33.91 -5.11
C LEU A 566 -16.93 -32.91 -5.88
N ALA A 567 -16.19 -32.05 -5.17
CA ALA A 567 -15.27 -31.08 -5.78
C ALA A 567 -14.20 -31.78 -6.64
N ARG A 568 -13.65 -32.90 -6.16
CA ARG A 568 -12.73 -33.73 -6.93
C ARG A 568 -13.41 -34.38 -8.15
N ARG A 569 -14.65 -34.87 -8.00
CA ARG A 569 -15.42 -35.51 -9.09
C ARG A 569 -15.61 -34.58 -10.28
N VAL A 570 -15.84 -33.29 -10.03
CA VAL A 570 -16.01 -32.26 -11.07
C VAL A 570 -14.74 -31.47 -11.36
N ASP A 571 -13.58 -31.84 -10.81
CA ASP A 571 -12.33 -31.09 -10.97
C ASP A 571 -12.51 -29.58 -10.71
N MET A 572 -13.05 -29.26 -9.54
CA MET A 572 -13.47 -27.92 -9.15
C MET A 572 -12.33 -26.89 -9.29
N ILE A 573 -11.09 -27.26 -8.97
CA ILE A 573 -9.92 -26.40 -9.09
C ILE A 573 -9.72 -25.97 -10.54
N ARG A 574 -9.77 -26.92 -11.48
CA ARG A 574 -9.68 -26.61 -12.90
C ARG A 574 -10.81 -25.68 -13.33
N LEU A 575 -12.04 -25.93 -12.90
CA LEU A 575 -13.19 -25.12 -13.24
C LEU A 575 -13.05 -23.69 -12.73
N THR A 576 -12.61 -23.51 -11.48
CA THR A 576 -12.35 -22.19 -10.91
C THR A 576 -11.27 -21.45 -11.71
N ARG A 577 -10.15 -22.11 -12.04
CA ARG A 577 -9.10 -21.51 -12.87
C ARG A 577 -9.59 -21.11 -14.26
N LEU A 578 -10.41 -21.93 -14.90
CA LEU A 578 -10.97 -21.59 -16.22
C LEU A 578 -11.86 -20.33 -16.13
N VAL A 579 -12.69 -20.21 -15.10
CA VAL A 579 -13.50 -19.01 -14.85
C VAL A 579 -12.61 -17.80 -14.54
N GLU A 580 -11.50 -17.99 -13.83
CA GLU A 580 -10.57 -16.91 -13.49
C GLU A 580 -9.74 -16.40 -14.67
N GLN A 581 -9.56 -17.21 -15.70
CA GLN A 581 -8.90 -16.82 -16.95
C GLN A 581 -9.81 -16.00 -17.88
N LEU A 582 -11.12 -15.94 -17.62
CA LEU A 582 -12.03 -15.13 -18.41
C LEU A 582 -11.69 -13.63 -18.30
N PRO A 583 -11.91 -12.83 -19.37
CA PRO A 583 -11.66 -11.41 -19.37
C PRO A 583 -12.34 -10.68 -18.21
N GLN A 584 -11.70 -9.64 -17.69
CA GLN A 584 -12.23 -8.80 -16.61
C GLN A 584 -12.03 -7.30 -16.84
N ASP A 585 -11.49 -6.92 -18.00
CA ASP A 585 -11.12 -5.53 -18.29
C ASP A 585 -12.34 -4.63 -18.50
N ARG A 586 -13.45 -5.20 -18.96
CA ARG A 586 -14.73 -4.48 -19.08
C ARG A 586 -15.63 -4.80 -17.88
N PRO A 587 -16.39 -3.82 -17.38
CA PRO A 587 -17.32 -4.02 -16.26
C PRO A 587 -18.30 -5.19 -16.47
N THR A 588 -18.81 -5.35 -17.69
CA THR A 588 -19.70 -6.47 -18.05
C THR A 588 -19.04 -7.82 -17.93
N ASP A 589 -17.79 -7.96 -18.41
CA ASP A 589 -17.05 -9.21 -18.37
C ASP A 589 -16.70 -9.59 -16.91
N ALA A 590 -16.29 -8.60 -16.11
CA ALA A 590 -16.03 -8.78 -14.68
C ALA A 590 -17.29 -9.27 -13.92
N ARG A 591 -18.47 -8.72 -14.23
CA ARG A 591 -19.76 -9.14 -13.64
C ARG A 591 -20.13 -10.57 -14.03
N VAL A 592 -20.00 -10.93 -15.31
CA VAL A 592 -20.32 -12.29 -15.76
C VAL A 592 -19.35 -13.31 -15.14
N ARG A 593 -18.06 -13.00 -15.08
CA ARG A 593 -17.07 -13.84 -14.40
C ARG A 593 -17.41 -14.03 -12.91
N ALA A 594 -17.83 -12.96 -12.23
CA ALA A 594 -18.26 -13.03 -10.83
C ALA A 594 -19.51 -13.91 -10.66
N SER A 595 -20.52 -13.76 -11.53
CA SER A 595 -21.73 -14.59 -11.52
C SER A 595 -21.40 -16.07 -11.70
N LEU A 596 -20.53 -16.42 -12.63
CA LEU A 596 -20.11 -17.81 -12.85
C LEU A 596 -19.44 -18.44 -11.62
N ARG A 597 -18.62 -17.66 -10.89
CA ARG A 597 -18.03 -18.14 -9.62
C ARG A 597 -19.10 -18.42 -8.56
N VAL A 598 -20.02 -17.49 -8.38
CA VAL A 598 -21.12 -17.66 -7.42
C VAL A 598 -21.97 -18.86 -7.79
N ASP A 599 -22.31 -19.00 -9.07
CA ASP A 599 -23.11 -20.12 -9.56
C ASP A 599 -22.37 -21.47 -9.38
N LEU A 600 -21.06 -21.52 -9.60
CA LEU A 600 -20.27 -22.72 -9.41
C LEU A 600 -20.24 -23.14 -7.92
N LEU A 601 -20.01 -22.20 -7.00
CA LEU A 601 -20.05 -22.47 -5.57
C LEU A 601 -21.43 -22.91 -5.11
N ARG A 602 -22.50 -22.26 -5.62
CA ARG A 602 -23.89 -22.64 -5.29
C ARG A 602 -24.22 -24.05 -5.76
N VAL A 603 -23.84 -24.42 -6.99
CA VAL A 603 -24.02 -25.78 -7.51
C VAL A 603 -23.32 -26.79 -6.62
N MET A 604 -22.12 -26.50 -6.14
CA MET A 604 -21.37 -27.40 -5.25
C MET A 604 -22.02 -27.52 -3.86
N SER A 605 -22.50 -26.40 -3.31
CA SER A 605 -23.22 -26.41 -2.03
C SER A 605 -24.51 -27.20 -2.11
N ASP A 606 -25.31 -27.02 -3.17
CA ASP A 606 -26.55 -27.76 -3.40
C ASP A 606 -26.28 -29.26 -3.64
N ALA A 607 -25.23 -29.59 -4.39
CA ALA A 607 -24.79 -30.97 -4.57
C ALA A 607 -24.39 -31.63 -3.25
N THR A 608 -23.69 -30.89 -2.38
CA THR A 608 -23.26 -31.37 -1.06
C THR A 608 -24.46 -31.63 -0.14
N ARG A 609 -25.39 -30.67 -0.03
CA ARG A 609 -26.64 -30.86 0.74
C ARG A 609 -27.41 -32.10 0.27
N ARG A 610 -27.49 -32.30 -1.05
CA ARG A 610 -28.13 -33.50 -1.60
C ARG A 610 -27.35 -34.76 -1.29
N ALA A 611 -26.02 -34.72 -1.36
CA ALA A 611 -25.17 -35.87 -1.06
C ALA A 611 -25.26 -36.33 0.41
N LEU A 612 -25.45 -35.39 1.33
CA LEU A 612 -25.68 -35.72 2.75
C LEU A 612 -26.98 -36.51 2.97
N VAL A 613 -27.95 -36.40 2.06
CA VAL A 613 -29.24 -37.13 2.15
C VAL A 613 -29.19 -38.49 1.43
N ILE A 614 -28.64 -38.52 0.20
CA ILE A 614 -28.72 -39.70 -0.69
C ILE A 614 -27.39 -40.41 -0.94
N GLY A 615 -26.31 -39.92 -0.34
CA GLY A 615 -24.95 -40.39 -0.52
C GLY A 615 -24.22 -39.76 -1.68
N THR A 616 -22.91 -39.55 -1.53
CA THR A 616 -22.04 -38.86 -2.52
C THR A 616 -22.01 -39.57 -3.88
N ASP A 617 -22.13 -40.90 -3.90
CA ASP A 617 -22.05 -41.67 -5.16
C ASP A 617 -23.22 -41.38 -6.11
N ASN A 618 -24.34 -40.93 -5.56
CA ASN A 618 -25.57 -40.67 -6.28
C ASN A 618 -25.70 -39.23 -6.80
N VAL A 619 -24.72 -38.38 -6.53
CA VAL A 619 -24.74 -36.96 -6.92
C VAL A 619 -23.59 -36.66 -7.87
N LEU A 620 -23.86 -35.93 -8.93
CA LEU A 620 -22.88 -35.56 -9.96
C LEU A 620 -22.10 -36.77 -10.53
N ALA A 621 -22.74 -37.94 -10.67
CA ALA A 621 -22.12 -39.16 -11.18
C ALA A 621 -21.45 -38.95 -12.55
N ASP A 622 -22.04 -38.12 -13.40
CA ASP A 622 -21.55 -37.75 -14.72
C ASP A 622 -20.71 -36.46 -14.74
N GLY A 623 -20.46 -35.84 -13.59
CA GLY A 623 -19.78 -34.54 -13.46
C GLY A 623 -18.40 -34.52 -14.14
N GLY A 624 -17.62 -35.58 -13.98
CA GLY A 624 -16.31 -35.71 -14.64
C GLY A 624 -16.39 -35.77 -16.16
N ARG A 625 -17.51 -36.25 -16.73
CA ARG A 625 -17.74 -36.27 -18.18
C ARG A 625 -18.08 -34.85 -18.70
N ILE A 626 -18.90 -34.10 -17.95
CA ILE A 626 -19.22 -32.72 -18.26
C ILE A 626 -17.92 -31.89 -18.33
N VAL A 627 -17.06 -32.01 -17.32
CA VAL A 627 -15.82 -31.26 -17.24
C VAL A 627 -14.82 -31.65 -18.34
N LYS A 628 -14.73 -32.94 -18.67
CA LYS A 628 -13.85 -33.42 -19.75
C LYS A 628 -14.29 -32.95 -21.14
N SER A 629 -15.56 -32.60 -21.34
CA SER A 629 -16.07 -32.09 -22.63
C SER A 629 -15.66 -30.65 -22.90
N ILE A 630 -15.08 -29.94 -21.91
CA ILE A 630 -14.71 -28.54 -22.02
C ILE A 630 -13.37 -28.41 -22.75
N ALA A 631 -13.28 -27.48 -23.72
CA ALA A 631 -12.05 -27.15 -24.42
C ALA A 631 -10.94 -26.70 -23.47
N ALA A 632 -9.67 -26.80 -23.89
CA ALA A 632 -8.52 -26.39 -23.08
C ALA A 632 -8.52 -24.88 -22.77
N ASN A 633 -9.08 -24.07 -23.69
CA ASN A 633 -9.28 -22.62 -23.51
C ASN A 633 -10.75 -22.28 -23.80
N PRO A 634 -11.65 -22.46 -22.83
CA PRO A 634 -13.05 -22.16 -23.03
C PRO A 634 -13.26 -20.64 -23.06
N ASP A 635 -14.15 -20.20 -23.94
CA ASP A 635 -14.69 -18.84 -23.88
C ASP A 635 -15.82 -18.74 -22.83
N LEU A 636 -16.35 -17.55 -22.69
CA LEU A 636 -17.43 -17.25 -21.75
C LEU A 636 -18.66 -18.16 -21.98
N ALA A 637 -19.06 -18.40 -23.23
CA ALA A 637 -20.22 -19.21 -23.55
C ALA A 637 -20.03 -20.66 -23.10
N HIS A 638 -18.85 -21.23 -23.28
CA HIS A 638 -18.51 -22.58 -22.82
C HIS A 638 -18.61 -22.69 -21.29
N CYS A 639 -18.12 -21.68 -20.55
CA CYS A 639 -18.24 -21.66 -19.08
C CYS A 639 -19.69 -21.56 -18.60
N VAL A 640 -20.52 -20.76 -19.25
CA VAL A 640 -21.95 -20.63 -18.93
C VAL A 640 -22.68 -21.97 -19.15
N VAL A 641 -22.45 -22.62 -20.28
CA VAL A 641 -23.06 -23.94 -20.60
C VAL A 641 -22.62 -24.97 -19.56
N MET A 642 -21.34 -25.02 -19.24
CA MET A 642 -20.80 -25.95 -18.24
C MET A 642 -21.45 -25.81 -16.88
N VAL A 643 -21.58 -24.59 -16.35
CA VAL A 643 -22.23 -24.35 -15.05
C VAL A 643 -23.71 -24.75 -15.12
N SER A 644 -24.38 -24.48 -16.25
CA SER A 644 -25.76 -24.89 -16.48
C SER A 644 -25.91 -26.42 -16.50
N ASP A 645 -25.01 -27.13 -17.16
CA ASP A 645 -25.02 -28.59 -17.23
C ASP A 645 -24.76 -29.24 -15.85
N LEU A 646 -23.80 -28.69 -15.08
CA LEU A 646 -23.56 -29.11 -13.71
C LEU A 646 -24.79 -28.89 -12.81
N ARG A 647 -25.44 -27.73 -12.90
CA ARG A 647 -26.68 -27.43 -12.19
C ARG A 647 -27.78 -28.42 -12.53
N SER A 648 -27.95 -28.75 -13.83
CA SER A 648 -28.93 -29.72 -14.30
C SER A 648 -28.62 -31.12 -13.76
N ALA A 649 -27.36 -31.52 -13.72
CA ALA A 649 -26.92 -32.81 -13.19
C ALA A 649 -27.17 -32.96 -11.67
N VAL A 650 -27.12 -31.87 -10.89
CA VAL A 650 -27.53 -31.89 -9.48
C VAL A 650 -29.03 -32.10 -9.33
N GLY A 651 -29.85 -31.51 -10.21
CA GLY A 651 -31.32 -31.62 -10.17
C GLY A 651 -31.89 -32.96 -10.68
N GLN A 652 -31.13 -33.77 -11.41
CA GLN A 652 -31.63 -35.03 -11.93
C GLN A 652 -31.78 -36.09 -10.83
N GLU A 653 -32.97 -36.65 -10.66
CA GLU A 653 -33.19 -37.86 -9.89
C GLU A 653 -32.45 -39.03 -10.57
N VAL A 654 -31.62 -39.74 -9.82
CA VAL A 654 -31.12 -41.03 -10.26
C VAL A 654 -32.32 -41.98 -10.34
N THR A 655 -32.80 -42.18 -11.57
CA THR A 655 -33.77 -43.25 -11.80
C THR A 655 -33.03 -44.57 -11.52
N LEU A 656 -33.34 -45.18 -10.38
CA LEU A 656 -32.86 -46.53 -9.99
C LEU A 656 -33.28 -47.57 -11.01
#